data_3fe1ae5d976094a429361a2faab9e459
#
_entry.id   3fe1ae5d976094a429361a2faab9e459
#
_cell.length_a   1.000
_cell.length_b   1.000
_cell.length_c   1.000
_cell.angle_alpha   90.00
_cell.angle_beta   90.00
_cell.angle_gamma   90.00
#
_symmetry.space_group_name_H-M   'P 1'
#
loop_
_entity.id
_entity.type
_entity.pdbx_description
1 polymer ?
#
loop_
_entity_poly.entity_id
_entity_poly.type
_entity_poly.pdbx_seq_one_letter_code
_entity_poly.pdbx_strand_id
1 'polypeptide(L)'
;MFGKVFGANVDWISQHSVLPEYFRQQFYDTGQLFPEFAANIGGGQNIYNFSYYGLYSPLILPSYFLPFLKMSDYMIAVSLLCLLADVLLFFKWLRQNDVSKGNACLTSLLFLLSGPLIFHSYNQTMFVNYMPFLLLGLLGVDRYFYRKKSGLFTVSVFLMIMTSFYFSIGGILVLILYGIYRYLTVQASPADRTLPQSQAYSSQKVTCRSFLPDGIKFCLPILSAVLMSGFLLVPTALTLIQGTRSQGTQTEETALSFASLFLPDSDLLRVLYHPYGIGLTTLVITVLLTGLTYRTWREKYIHIVCILVISIPFFLYILNGGLYIRGKVLIPMIPLLCYLTAIYLEKQRHLEIPFFQGVVPYVITLGIVSFGQLNENKQSLRCFLIADAIVMLLCALFFYWKHIEKLIVIIPIGFLILFGTVYQIRADHMLDAAFYHQVTDKNIKKTAEQVLDSENGFYRTEQLGTDTENAANLNRIWSTDQYSSSLYSSAYNKDYQNFRQNIFGVDQPYRNLLMQAQAKNPFFQNLMGVKYVLSAEPVAGYEKVTAYNAEKNAVSIYENKEALPIVYTTRRTISQKEYEKLPFPYNQTAFLSYAVTKNDSDVTAEDLIQEQAAHIQTLALPLEPKIQTKKNIRKNISIPQAQDGDILFLQFRVKNLKPSRDVSVWVEGIRNKLTSEEHIYYNENELFTYAVPLQEGQDSIQIVWGGGSYKISDLQSYMWHPGNNTDEIGREILCEGEFSPDEEKTKGNVIAGTINTERSGYLITSIPYDKSFEVYIDGQLIENEKVNTAFLGVSLDRVSSEKVSSETIAPEPTPSENETHDIRIVYHAPGLKIGKILSVLGILLWIGISRSRRVTFSRA
;
A
#
# COMPACT_ATOMS: atom_id res chain seq x y z
N MET A 1 24.77 -15.06 -0.74
CA MET A 1 23.60 -14.95 0.18
C MET A 1 23.98 -14.96 1.66
N PHE A 2 25.23 -15.06 1.99
CA PHE A 2 25.67 -15.04 3.39
C PHE A 2 25.38 -13.67 4.01
N GLY A 3 24.63 -13.66 5.11
CA GLY A 3 24.24 -12.43 5.83
C GLY A 3 22.97 -11.75 5.36
N LYS A 4 22.18 -12.34 4.45
CA LYS A 4 20.90 -11.79 3.98
C LYS A 4 19.72 -12.71 4.34
N VAL A 5 18.56 -12.11 4.59
CA VAL A 5 17.27 -12.80 4.81
C VAL A 5 16.44 -12.74 3.53
N PHE A 6 15.62 -13.76 3.28
CA PHE A 6 14.68 -13.78 2.17
C PHE A 6 13.49 -12.84 2.45
N GLY A 7 13.75 -11.56 2.29
CA GLY A 7 12.87 -10.43 2.53
C GLY A 7 13.51 -9.16 1.99
N ALA A 8 12.78 -8.06 1.91
CA ALA A 8 13.26 -6.78 1.41
C ALA A 8 13.25 -5.67 2.46
N ASN A 9 14.14 -4.70 2.29
CA ASN A 9 14.41 -3.64 3.28
C ASN A 9 13.25 -2.67 3.52
N VAL A 10 12.31 -2.51 2.60
CA VAL A 10 11.25 -1.50 2.73
C VAL A 10 9.89 -2.16 2.82
N ASP A 11 9.32 -2.60 1.70
CA ASP A 11 7.93 -3.05 1.64
C ASP A 11 7.69 -4.36 2.41
N TRP A 12 8.66 -5.30 2.33
CA TRP A 12 8.49 -6.58 3.00
C TRP A 12 8.55 -6.46 4.53
N ILE A 13 9.61 -5.80 5.05
CA ILE A 13 9.84 -5.70 6.50
C ILE A 13 8.83 -4.80 7.23
N SER A 14 8.25 -3.81 6.53
CA SER A 14 7.34 -2.82 7.12
C SER A 14 5.86 -3.06 6.79
N GLN A 15 5.54 -3.90 5.79
CA GLN A 15 4.17 -4.11 5.34
C GLN A 15 3.82 -5.59 5.20
N HIS A 16 4.53 -6.34 4.33
CA HIS A 16 4.14 -7.70 3.96
C HIS A 16 4.38 -8.76 5.05
N SER A 17 5.28 -8.49 6.01
CA SER A 17 5.50 -9.35 7.17
C SER A 17 4.82 -8.84 8.43
N VAL A 18 4.53 -7.55 8.51
CA VAL A 18 4.02 -6.89 9.72
C VAL A 18 2.49 -6.82 9.72
N LEU A 19 1.86 -6.39 8.60
CA LEU A 19 0.40 -6.28 8.55
C LEU A 19 -0.32 -7.64 8.67
N PRO A 20 0.18 -8.76 8.07
CA PRO A 20 -0.35 -10.09 8.40
C PRO A 20 -0.21 -10.47 9.88
N GLU A 21 0.89 -10.09 10.54
CA GLU A 21 1.05 -10.29 11.99
C GLU A 21 0.02 -9.49 12.75
N TYR A 22 -0.20 -8.23 12.39
CA TYR A 22 -1.20 -7.38 12.98
C TYR A 22 -2.61 -7.99 12.88
N PHE A 23 -3.01 -8.51 11.69
CA PHE A 23 -4.30 -9.19 11.52
C PHE A 23 -4.44 -10.42 12.43
N ARG A 24 -3.36 -11.20 12.58
CA ARG A 24 -3.32 -12.37 13.46
C ARG A 24 -3.47 -11.98 14.91
N GLN A 25 -2.75 -10.93 15.38
CA GLN A 25 -2.87 -10.39 16.72
C GLN A 25 -4.29 -9.91 17.01
N GLN A 26 -4.85 -9.08 16.11
CA GLN A 26 -6.26 -8.64 16.19
C GLN A 26 -7.25 -9.81 16.39
N PHE A 27 -7.04 -10.91 15.68
CA PHE A 27 -7.86 -12.10 15.84
C PHE A 27 -7.71 -12.74 17.22
N TYR A 28 -6.49 -12.83 17.75
CA TYR A 28 -6.26 -13.40 19.07
C TYR A 28 -6.87 -12.56 20.20
N ASP A 29 -6.80 -11.24 20.06
CA ASP A 29 -7.27 -10.31 21.08
C ASP A 29 -8.79 -10.19 21.10
N THR A 30 -9.40 -10.19 19.92
CA THR A 30 -10.83 -9.90 19.79
C THR A 30 -11.70 -11.11 19.51
N GLY A 31 -11.13 -12.23 19.06
CA GLY A 31 -11.88 -13.36 18.50
C GLY A 31 -12.63 -13.04 17.21
N GLN A 32 -12.50 -11.83 16.66
CA GLN A 32 -13.24 -11.39 15.48
C GLN A 32 -12.59 -11.89 14.19
N LEU A 33 -13.31 -12.70 13.42
CA LEU A 33 -12.87 -13.13 12.11
C LEU A 33 -12.92 -11.98 11.07
N PHE A 34 -13.78 -10.98 11.29
CA PHE A 34 -13.97 -9.83 10.42
C PHE A 34 -13.70 -8.55 11.20
N PRO A 35 -12.43 -8.19 11.44
CA PRO A 35 -12.10 -6.94 12.09
C PRO A 35 -12.54 -5.76 11.22
N GLU A 36 -12.89 -4.65 11.86
CA GLU A 36 -13.44 -3.46 11.20
C GLU A 36 -12.50 -2.26 11.31
N PHE A 37 -11.75 -2.16 12.44
CA PHE A 37 -10.91 -1.01 12.74
C PHE A 37 -9.52 -1.45 13.22
N ALA A 38 -8.51 -0.70 12.79
CA ALA A 38 -7.12 -0.83 13.21
C ALA A 38 -6.74 0.35 14.11
N ALA A 39 -7.08 0.27 15.38
CA ALA A 39 -6.87 1.35 16.35
C ALA A 39 -5.37 1.65 16.60
N ASN A 40 -4.52 0.65 16.46
CA ASN A 40 -3.11 0.67 16.84
C ASN A 40 -2.18 1.35 15.83
N ILE A 41 -2.62 1.60 14.61
CA ILE A 41 -1.76 2.06 13.50
C ILE A 41 -2.31 3.35 12.90
N GLY A 42 -1.42 4.34 12.68
CA GLY A 42 -1.76 5.58 11.97
C GLY A 42 -2.83 6.43 12.65
N GLY A 43 -2.80 6.49 13.98
CA GLY A 43 -3.80 7.18 14.78
C GLY A 43 -5.14 6.45 14.91
N GLY A 44 -5.30 5.32 14.24
CA GLY A 44 -6.54 4.57 14.05
C GLY A 44 -7.05 4.68 12.60
N GLN A 45 -7.20 3.55 11.95
CA GLN A 45 -7.55 3.45 10.53
C GLN A 45 -8.65 2.43 10.28
N ASN A 46 -9.47 2.65 9.27
CA ASN A 46 -10.29 1.58 8.71
C ASN A 46 -9.38 0.42 8.28
N ILE A 47 -9.63 -0.78 8.77
CA ILE A 47 -8.75 -1.94 8.50
C ILE A 47 -8.69 -2.29 7.01
N TYR A 48 -9.70 -1.93 6.23
CA TYR A 48 -9.74 -2.17 4.79
C TYR A 48 -8.77 -1.27 3.99
N ASN A 49 -8.16 -0.25 4.62
CA ASN A 49 -6.97 0.42 4.08
C ASN A 49 -5.79 -0.56 3.91
N PHE A 50 -5.79 -1.66 4.67
CA PHE A 50 -4.76 -2.68 4.66
C PHE A 50 -5.15 -3.95 3.89
N SER A 51 -6.32 -3.98 3.25
CA SER A 51 -6.80 -5.17 2.51
C SER A 51 -5.82 -5.63 1.42
N TYR A 52 -5.05 -4.69 0.84
CA TYR A 52 -4.00 -4.96 -0.14
C TYR A 52 -2.89 -5.89 0.40
N TYR A 53 -2.68 -5.97 1.70
CA TYR A 53 -1.62 -6.73 2.36
C TYR A 53 -2.08 -8.10 2.85
N GLY A 54 -3.18 -8.61 2.29
CA GLY A 54 -3.62 -9.97 2.50
C GLY A 54 -4.64 -10.17 3.63
N LEU A 55 -5.42 -9.12 3.96
CA LEU A 55 -6.59 -9.28 4.83
C LEU A 55 -7.49 -10.38 4.27
N TYR A 56 -7.79 -11.40 5.07
CA TYR A 56 -8.52 -12.63 4.72
C TYR A 56 -7.85 -13.52 3.67
N SER A 57 -6.56 -13.34 3.41
CA SER A 57 -5.84 -14.19 2.46
C SER A 57 -5.84 -15.66 2.91
N PRO A 58 -6.22 -16.60 2.01
CA PRO A 58 -6.18 -18.03 2.32
C PRO A 58 -4.76 -18.55 2.58
N LEU A 59 -3.74 -17.77 2.26
CA LEU A 59 -2.34 -18.07 2.55
C LEU A 59 -1.92 -17.57 3.94
N ILE A 60 -2.63 -16.60 4.52
CA ILE A 60 -2.32 -16.03 5.84
C ILE A 60 -3.18 -16.66 6.93
N LEU A 61 -4.46 -16.90 6.69
CA LEU A 61 -5.38 -17.47 7.68
C LEU A 61 -4.87 -18.77 8.34
N PRO A 62 -4.19 -19.70 7.66
CA PRO A 62 -3.64 -20.89 8.33
C PRO A 62 -2.60 -20.56 9.40
N SER A 63 -1.91 -19.41 9.33
CA SER A 63 -0.96 -18.98 10.37
C SER A 63 -1.62 -18.71 11.71
N TYR A 64 -2.93 -18.48 11.75
CA TYR A 64 -3.69 -18.25 12.99
C TYR A 64 -3.71 -19.49 13.90
N PHE A 65 -3.50 -20.67 13.34
CA PHE A 65 -3.33 -21.92 14.09
C PHE A 65 -1.89 -22.18 14.52
N LEU A 66 -0.94 -21.30 14.19
CA LEU A 66 0.49 -21.45 14.39
C LEU A 66 1.07 -20.25 15.18
N PRO A 67 0.58 -19.96 16.40
CA PRO A 67 0.99 -18.77 17.17
C PRO A 67 2.47 -18.76 17.55
N PHE A 68 3.11 -19.94 17.58
CA PHE A 68 4.52 -20.10 17.91
C PHE A 68 5.47 -19.72 16.77
N LEU A 69 4.98 -19.61 15.52
CA LEU A 69 5.79 -19.19 14.38
C LEU A 69 5.78 -17.67 14.23
N LYS A 70 6.95 -17.08 14.02
CA LYS A 70 7.05 -15.68 13.61
C LYS A 70 6.38 -15.51 12.24
N MET A 71 5.58 -14.46 12.07
CA MET A 71 4.90 -14.21 10.79
C MET A 71 5.89 -14.02 9.65
N SER A 72 7.02 -13.38 9.88
CA SER A 72 8.08 -13.22 8.88
C SER A 72 8.59 -14.55 8.33
N ASP A 73 8.87 -15.53 9.23
CA ASP A 73 9.33 -16.87 8.84
C ASP A 73 8.22 -17.64 8.09
N TYR A 74 6.98 -17.49 8.58
CA TYR A 74 5.81 -18.06 7.92
C TYR A 74 5.64 -17.51 6.49
N MET A 75 5.76 -16.21 6.30
CA MET A 75 5.63 -15.56 4.99
C MET A 75 6.74 -16.00 4.02
N ILE A 76 7.97 -16.19 4.51
CA ILE A 76 9.07 -16.79 3.72
C ILE A 76 8.68 -18.17 3.24
N ALA A 77 8.25 -19.03 4.16
CA ALA A 77 7.86 -20.42 3.84
C ALA A 77 6.71 -20.46 2.82
N VAL A 78 5.68 -19.63 3.01
CA VAL A 78 4.53 -19.52 2.09
C VAL A 78 4.98 -19.07 0.70
N SER A 79 5.85 -18.07 0.59
CA SER A 79 6.34 -17.59 -0.70
C SER A 79 7.14 -18.66 -1.45
N LEU A 80 7.98 -19.43 -0.75
CA LEU A 80 8.72 -20.54 -1.34
C LEU A 80 7.79 -21.69 -1.77
N LEU A 81 6.77 -22.00 -0.96
CA LEU A 81 5.75 -22.99 -1.32
C LEU A 81 4.90 -22.56 -2.53
N CYS A 82 4.59 -21.25 -2.64
CA CYS A 82 3.90 -20.72 -3.82
C CYS A 82 4.77 -20.89 -5.08
N LEU A 83 6.06 -20.56 -5.04
CA LEU A 83 6.96 -20.76 -6.17
C LEU A 83 7.05 -22.24 -6.59
N LEU A 84 7.10 -23.16 -5.63
CA LEU A 84 7.09 -24.60 -5.91
C LEU A 84 5.75 -25.02 -6.54
N ALA A 85 4.63 -24.55 -5.99
CA ALA A 85 3.30 -24.84 -6.53
C ALA A 85 3.15 -24.29 -7.95
N ASP A 86 3.68 -23.10 -8.22
CA ASP A 86 3.67 -22.45 -9.53
C ASP A 86 4.33 -23.33 -10.60
N VAL A 87 5.53 -23.82 -10.32
CA VAL A 87 6.25 -24.69 -11.27
C VAL A 87 5.49 -25.99 -11.51
N LEU A 88 5.02 -26.63 -10.45
CA LEU A 88 4.31 -27.92 -10.55
C LEU A 88 2.97 -27.80 -11.26
N LEU A 89 2.19 -26.75 -10.94
CA LEU A 89 0.89 -26.50 -11.56
C LEU A 89 1.05 -26.09 -13.01
N PHE A 90 2.03 -25.25 -13.33
CA PHE A 90 2.33 -24.84 -14.70
C PHE A 90 2.78 -26.01 -15.55
N PHE A 91 3.72 -26.84 -15.06
CA PHE A 91 4.14 -28.07 -15.72
C PHE A 91 2.96 -28.99 -15.98
N LYS A 92 2.10 -29.21 -14.96
CA LYS A 92 0.89 -30.02 -15.09
C LYS A 92 -0.05 -29.47 -16.15
N TRP A 93 -0.26 -28.15 -16.19
CA TRP A 93 -1.13 -27.51 -17.18
C TRP A 93 -0.59 -27.69 -18.61
N LEU A 94 0.72 -27.50 -18.82
CA LEU A 94 1.37 -27.76 -20.11
C LEU A 94 1.21 -29.20 -20.53
N ARG A 95 1.44 -30.16 -19.61
CA ARG A 95 1.28 -31.60 -19.91
C ARG A 95 -0.16 -32.00 -20.26
N GLN A 96 -1.17 -31.32 -19.70
CA GLN A 96 -2.58 -31.54 -20.06
C GLN A 96 -2.95 -30.94 -21.43
N ASN A 97 -2.12 -30.06 -21.96
CA ASN A 97 -2.25 -29.43 -23.27
C ASN A 97 -1.25 -30.03 -24.30
N ASP A 98 -0.90 -31.28 -24.13
CA ASP A 98 -0.10 -32.12 -25.05
C ASP A 98 1.34 -31.61 -25.31
N VAL A 99 1.85 -30.68 -24.47
CA VAL A 99 3.25 -30.27 -24.54
C VAL A 99 4.17 -31.42 -24.11
N SER A 100 5.22 -31.69 -24.84
CA SER A 100 6.20 -32.75 -24.50
C SER A 100 6.84 -32.50 -23.12
N LYS A 101 7.28 -33.60 -22.47
CA LYS A 101 7.84 -33.53 -21.12
C LYS A 101 9.06 -32.56 -21.05
N GLY A 102 9.93 -32.61 -22.06
CA GLY A 102 11.13 -31.76 -22.12
C GLY A 102 10.78 -30.28 -22.25
N ASN A 103 9.91 -29.93 -23.22
CA ASN A 103 9.49 -28.54 -23.43
C ASN A 103 8.68 -28.00 -22.25
N ALA A 104 7.81 -28.83 -21.65
CA ALA A 104 7.08 -28.46 -20.44
C ALA A 104 8.01 -28.15 -19.27
N CYS A 105 9.07 -28.96 -19.06
CA CYS A 105 10.04 -28.72 -18.01
C CYS A 105 10.81 -27.40 -18.25
N LEU A 106 11.37 -27.21 -19.44
CA LEU A 106 12.13 -26.02 -19.80
C LEU A 106 11.29 -24.74 -19.72
N THR A 107 10.06 -24.79 -20.20
CA THR A 107 9.19 -23.61 -20.16
C THR A 107 8.70 -23.32 -18.73
N SER A 108 8.57 -24.35 -17.88
CA SER A 108 8.28 -24.15 -16.46
C SER A 108 9.45 -23.47 -15.73
N LEU A 109 10.69 -23.76 -16.10
CA LEU A 109 11.86 -23.05 -15.60
C LEU A 109 11.91 -21.61 -16.12
N LEU A 110 11.55 -21.38 -17.39
CA LEU A 110 11.45 -20.03 -17.95
C LEU A 110 10.41 -19.20 -17.19
N PHE A 111 9.26 -19.80 -16.86
CA PHE A 111 8.22 -19.18 -16.06
C PHE A 111 8.70 -18.83 -14.64
N LEU A 112 9.29 -19.80 -13.92
CA LEU A 112 9.83 -19.59 -12.57
C LEU A 112 10.86 -18.47 -12.52
N LEU A 113 11.77 -18.41 -13.50
CA LEU A 113 12.88 -17.47 -13.54
C LEU A 113 12.49 -16.10 -14.11
N SER A 114 11.22 -15.88 -14.46
CA SER A 114 10.75 -14.55 -14.84
C SER A 114 11.03 -13.54 -13.73
N GLY A 115 11.42 -12.33 -14.13
CA GLY A 115 11.82 -11.28 -13.18
C GLY A 115 10.83 -11.03 -12.03
N PRO A 116 9.49 -10.93 -12.31
CA PRO A 116 8.50 -10.73 -11.26
C PRO A 116 8.42 -11.88 -10.25
N LEU A 117 8.44 -13.14 -10.68
CA LEU A 117 8.29 -14.28 -9.76
C LEU A 117 9.44 -14.33 -8.76
N ILE A 118 10.68 -14.17 -9.23
CA ILE A 118 11.86 -14.20 -8.36
C ILE A 118 11.91 -12.97 -7.45
N PHE A 119 11.73 -11.78 -8.01
CA PHE A 119 11.91 -10.53 -7.26
C PHE A 119 10.80 -10.32 -6.22
N HIS A 120 9.54 -10.52 -6.62
CA HIS A 120 8.43 -10.25 -5.71
C HIS A 120 8.16 -11.38 -4.72
N SER A 121 8.72 -12.57 -4.88
CA SER A 121 8.60 -13.62 -3.87
C SER A 121 9.22 -13.25 -2.53
N TYR A 122 10.20 -12.34 -2.51
CA TYR A 122 10.82 -11.83 -1.27
C TYR A 122 10.58 -10.33 -1.04
N ASN A 123 10.04 -9.59 -2.01
CA ASN A 123 9.81 -8.15 -1.89
C ASN A 123 8.31 -7.85 -1.64
N GLN A 124 7.50 -7.82 -2.68
CA GLN A 124 6.07 -7.52 -2.61
C GLN A 124 5.26 -8.79 -2.88
N THR A 125 5.15 -9.65 -1.89
CA THR A 125 4.67 -11.03 -2.04
C THR A 125 3.27 -11.15 -2.65
N MET A 126 2.40 -10.15 -2.46
CA MET A 126 1.06 -10.13 -3.07
C MET A 126 1.08 -10.01 -4.60
N PHE A 127 2.23 -9.60 -5.20
CA PHE A 127 2.35 -9.49 -6.66
C PHE A 127 2.42 -10.86 -7.34
N VAL A 128 2.79 -11.90 -6.59
CA VAL A 128 3.04 -13.23 -7.14
C VAL A 128 2.37 -14.38 -6.36
N ASN A 129 2.12 -14.25 -5.05
CA ASN A 129 1.59 -15.35 -4.25
C ASN A 129 0.16 -15.79 -4.65
N TYR A 130 -0.58 -15.04 -5.47
CA TYR A 130 -1.85 -15.45 -6.07
C TYR A 130 -1.67 -16.37 -7.28
N MET A 131 -0.47 -16.47 -7.84
CA MET A 131 -0.18 -17.16 -9.09
C MET A 131 -0.58 -18.66 -9.07
N PRO A 132 -0.38 -19.44 -7.98
CA PRO A 132 -0.87 -20.82 -7.91
C PRO A 132 -2.38 -20.92 -8.15
N PHE A 133 -3.16 -19.94 -7.65
CA PHE A 133 -4.61 -19.92 -7.85
C PHE A 133 -4.99 -19.51 -9.27
N LEU A 134 -4.23 -18.64 -9.93
CA LEU A 134 -4.39 -18.34 -11.35
C LEU A 134 -4.14 -19.60 -12.20
N LEU A 135 -3.09 -20.35 -11.92
CA LEU A 135 -2.77 -21.61 -12.61
C LEU A 135 -3.83 -22.68 -12.37
N LEU A 136 -4.36 -22.79 -11.15
CA LEU A 136 -5.53 -23.63 -10.87
C LEU A 136 -6.76 -23.16 -11.64
N GLY A 137 -6.92 -21.85 -11.82
CA GLY A 137 -7.96 -21.25 -12.65
C GLY A 137 -7.84 -21.66 -14.11
N LEU A 138 -6.64 -21.64 -14.71
CA LEU A 138 -6.37 -22.09 -16.07
C LEU A 138 -6.69 -23.57 -16.25
N LEU A 139 -6.26 -24.43 -15.30
CA LEU A 139 -6.66 -25.84 -15.23
C LEU A 139 -8.19 -25.99 -15.05
N GLY A 140 -8.81 -25.08 -14.31
CA GLY A 140 -10.24 -25.00 -14.11
C GLY A 140 -11.00 -24.69 -15.40
N VAL A 141 -10.49 -23.77 -16.22
CA VAL A 141 -11.01 -23.44 -17.55
C VAL A 141 -10.96 -24.65 -18.47
N ASP A 142 -9.82 -25.37 -18.53
CA ASP A 142 -9.73 -26.61 -19.29
C ASP A 142 -10.77 -27.63 -18.82
N ARG A 143 -10.88 -27.82 -17.51
CA ARG A 143 -11.86 -28.76 -16.93
C ARG A 143 -13.31 -28.34 -17.19
N TYR A 144 -13.57 -27.03 -17.28
CA TYR A 144 -14.86 -26.48 -17.66
C TYR A 144 -15.25 -26.92 -19.08
N PHE A 145 -14.36 -26.78 -20.05
CA PHE A 145 -14.64 -27.12 -21.44
C PHE A 145 -14.70 -28.64 -21.66
N TYR A 146 -13.74 -29.40 -21.10
CA TYR A 146 -13.67 -30.85 -21.31
C TYR A 146 -14.65 -31.67 -20.47
N ARG A 147 -14.87 -31.27 -19.19
CA ARG A 147 -15.66 -32.05 -18.23
C ARG A 147 -16.95 -31.34 -17.79
N LYS A 148 -17.24 -30.17 -18.30
CA LYS A 148 -18.41 -29.35 -17.94
C LYS A 148 -18.51 -29.08 -16.42
N LYS A 149 -17.39 -29.07 -15.69
CA LYS A 149 -17.32 -28.84 -14.25
C LYS A 149 -16.69 -27.48 -13.95
N SER A 150 -17.42 -26.60 -13.26
CA SER A 150 -16.96 -25.23 -12.94
C SER A 150 -16.38 -25.08 -11.53
N GLY A 151 -16.51 -26.08 -10.65
CA GLY A 151 -16.14 -25.92 -9.23
C GLY A 151 -14.69 -25.49 -9.04
N LEU A 152 -13.72 -26.15 -9.71
CA LEU A 152 -12.31 -25.74 -9.62
C LEU A 152 -12.12 -24.30 -10.13
N PHE A 153 -12.76 -23.95 -11.23
CA PHE A 153 -12.69 -22.62 -11.83
C PHE A 153 -13.21 -21.55 -10.85
N THR A 154 -14.42 -21.71 -10.30
CA THR A 154 -15.00 -20.77 -9.33
C THR A 154 -14.12 -20.61 -8.08
N VAL A 155 -13.73 -21.73 -7.46
CA VAL A 155 -12.91 -21.71 -6.23
C VAL A 155 -11.55 -21.06 -6.48
N SER A 156 -10.92 -21.35 -7.62
CA SER A 156 -9.63 -20.75 -7.95
C SER A 156 -9.72 -19.24 -8.12
N VAL A 157 -10.76 -18.74 -8.79
CA VAL A 157 -10.99 -17.28 -8.92
C VAL A 157 -11.27 -16.66 -7.56
N PHE A 158 -12.08 -17.29 -6.71
CA PHE A 158 -12.32 -16.81 -5.34
C PHE A 158 -11.02 -16.73 -4.53
N LEU A 159 -10.22 -17.80 -4.49
CA LEU A 159 -8.95 -17.81 -3.76
C LEU A 159 -7.94 -16.82 -4.32
N MET A 160 -7.93 -16.60 -5.64
CA MET A 160 -7.09 -15.59 -6.30
C MET A 160 -7.47 -14.17 -5.82
N ILE A 161 -8.78 -13.85 -5.78
CA ILE A 161 -9.28 -12.56 -5.30
C ILE A 161 -8.92 -12.37 -3.81
N MET A 162 -9.17 -13.39 -2.99
CA MET A 162 -8.89 -13.34 -1.55
C MET A 162 -7.39 -13.21 -1.23
N THR A 163 -6.52 -13.68 -2.13
CA THR A 163 -5.06 -13.54 -1.96
C THR A 163 -4.57 -12.17 -2.42
N SER A 164 -5.06 -11.68 -3.55
CA SER A 164 -4.68 -10.38 -4.11
C SER A 164 -5.79 -9.83 -4.99
N PHE A 165 -6.71 -9.06 -4.40
CA PHE A 165 -7.82 -8.47 -5.14
C PHE A 165 -7.36 -7.61 -6.32
N TYR A 166 -6.25 -6.88 -6.15
CA TYR A 166 -5.70 -5.99 -7.18
C TYR A 166 -5.22 -6.75 -8.42
N PHE A 167 -4.38 -7.78 -8.26
CA PHE A 167 -3.87 -8.57 -9.38
C PHE A 167 -4.90 -9.57 -9.92
N SER A 168 -5.96 -9.87 -9.16
CA SER A 168 -7.04 -10.73 -9.62
C SER A 168 -7.79 -10.16 -10.84
N ILE A 169 -7.81 -8.83 -11.02
CA ILE A 169 -8.40 -8.17 -12.20
C ILE A 169 -7.68 -8.65 -13.47
N GLY A 170 -6.35 -8.55 -13.50
CA GLY A 170 -5.52 -9.05 -14.60
C GLY A 170 -5.61 -10.59 -14.73
N GLY A 171 -5.68 -11.32 -13.60
CA GLY A 171 -5.87 -12.77 -13.60
C GLY A 171 -7.20 -13.19 -14.22
N ILE A 172 -8.29 -12.52 -13.91
CA ILE A 172 -9.62 -12.76 -14.50
C ILE A 172 -9.57 -12.48 -16.02
N LEU A 173 -8.92 -11.39 -16.43
CA LEU A 173 -8.72 -11.11 -17.86
C LEU A 173 -8.00 -12.27 -18.56
N VAL A 174 -6.90 -12.77 -17.98
CA VAL A 174 -6.15 -13.93 -18.52
C VAL A 174 -7.04 -15.16 -18.66
N LEU A 175 -7.86 -15.45 -17.64
CA LEU A 175 -8.80 -16.58 -17.67
C LEU A 175 -9.88 -16.42 -18.75
N ILE A 176 -10.36 -15.21 -18.97
CA ILE A 176 -11.32 -14.90 -20.05
C ILE A 176 -10.65 -15.07 -21.42
N LEU A 177 -9.46 -14.49 -21.62
CA LEU A 177 -8.72 -14.60 -22.89
C LEU A 177 -8.40 -16.06 -23.23
N TYR A 178 -7.93 -16.81 -22.24
CA TYR A 178 -7.68 -18.23 -22.41
C TYR A 178 -8.98 -19.02 -22.64
N GLY A 179 -10.07 -18.66 -21.95
CA GLY A 179 -11.39 -19.27 -22.15
C GLY A 179 -11.91 -19.10 -23.58
N ILE A 180 -11.80 -17.89 -24.14
CA ILE A 180 -12.16 -17.64 -25.53
C ILE A 180 -11.27 -18.45 -26.49
N TYR A 181 -9.96 -18.48 -26.24
CA TYR A 181 -9.04 -19.29 -27.04
C TYR A 181 -9.43 -20.79 -27.02
N ARG A 182 -9.74 -21.34 -25.84
CA ARG A 182 -10.19 -22.73 -25.70
C ARG A 182 -11.53 -22.97 -26.37
N TYR A 183 -12.49 -22.07 -26.25
CA TYR A 183 -13.78 -22.14 -26.96
C TYR A 183 -13.59 -22.27 -28.48
N LEU A 184 -12.73 -21.42 -29.05
CA LEU A 184 -12.44 -21.42 -30.47
C LEU A 184 -11.69 -22.68 -30.95
N THR A 185 -10.79 -23.22 -30.14
CA THR A 185 -9.93 -24.37 -30.52
C THR A 185 -10.62 -25.70 -30.28
N VAL A 186 -11.34 -25.89 -29.18
CA VAL A 186 -12.05 -27.15 -28.86
C VAL A 186 -13.17 -27.44 -29.86
N GLN A 187 -13.87 -26.39 -30.33
CA GLN A 187 -14.93 -26.59 -31.36
C GLN A 187 -14.39 -26.90 -32.76
N ALA A 188 -13.08 -26.75 -33.00
CA ALA A 188 -12.47 -27.03 -34.29
C ALA A 188 -11.90 -28.41 -34.45
N SER A 189 -11.69 -29.16 -33.35
CA SER A 189 -11.07 -30.48 -33.40
C SER A 189 -12.08 -31.48 -33.92
N PRO A 190 -11.83 -32.16 -35.07
CA PRO A 190 -12.60 -33.33 -35.46
C PRO A 190 -12.40 -34.41 -34.37
N ALA A 191 -13.44 -35.13 -34.06
CA ALA A 191 -13.48 -36.20 -33.08
C ALA A 191 -12.17 -37.00 -33.08
N ASP A 192 -11.31 -36.72 -32.07
CA ASP A 192 -10.01 -37.39 -32.01
C ASP A 192 -10.13 -38.77 -31.43
N ARG A 193 -9.36 -39.68 -32.00
CA ARG A 193 -9.44 -41.11 -32.05
C ARG A 193 -9.19 -41.88 -30.75
N THR A 194 -9.06 -41.18 -29.61
CA THR A 194 -8.62 -41.83 -28.37
C THR A 194 -9.56 -41.67 -27.15
N LEU A 195 -10.70 -40.98 -27.32
CA LEU A 195 -11.70 -40.85 -26.26
C LEU A 195 -12.92 -41.74 -26.58
N PRO A 196 -13.57 -42.36 -25.60
CA PRO A 196 -14.78 -43.17 -25.85
C PRO A 196 -15.82 -42.32 -26.59
N GLN A 197 -16.49 -42.91 -27.58
CA GLN A 197 -17.49 -42.25 -28.48
C GLN A 197 -18.61 -41.50 -27.75
N SER A 198 -18.80 -41.71 -26.46
CA SER A 198 -19.73 -40.96 -25.61
C SER A 198 -19.29 -39.53 -25.24
N GLN A 199 -18.05 -39.12 -25.58
CA GLN A 199 -17.50 -37.83 -25.26
C GLN A 199 -17.10 -37.01 -26.50
N ALA A 200 -17.34 -37.52 -27.71
CA ALA A 200 -17.08 -36.78 -28.94
C ALA A 200 -18.07 -35.62 -29.09
N TYR A 201 -17.58 -34.40 -28.98
CA TYR A 201 -18.34 -33.20 -29.33
C TYR A 201 -18.61 -33.15 -30.82
N SER A 202 -19.89 -33.08 -31.23
CA SER A 202 -20.24 -32.84 -32.61
C SER A 202 -19.60 -31.51 -33.06
N SER A 203 -18.97 -31.52 -34.23
CA SER A 203 -18.39 -30.33 -34.88
C SER A 203 -19.48 -29.33 -35.27
N GLN A 204 -20.02 -28.60 -34.27
CA GLN A 204 -20.96 -27.55 -34.52
C GLN A 204 -20.19 -26.28 -35.01
N LYS A 205 -20.58 -25.75 -36.16
CA LYS A 205 -20.09 -24.46 -36.65
C LYS A 205 -20.39 -23.39 -35.60
N VAL A 206 -19.35 -22.66 -35.13
CA VAL A 206 -19.52 -21.49 -34.28
C VAL A 206 -20.36 -20.48 -35.02
N THR A 207 -21.62 -20.33 -34.60
CA THR A 207 -22.47 -19.24 -35.09
C THR A 207 -22.42 -18.11 -34.07
N CYS A 208 -22.46 -16.87 -34.52
CA CYS A 208 -22.57 -15.68 -33.62
C CYS A 208 -23.71 -15.83 -32.59
N ARG A 209 -24.73 -16.61 -32.92
CA ARG A 209 -25.92 -16.85 -32.13
C ARG A 209 -25.65 -17.73 -30.88
N SER A 210 -24.64 -18.61 -30.92
CA SER A 210 -24.27 -19.45 -29.75
C SER A 210 -23.18 -18.83 -28.87
N PHE A 211 -22.36 -17.91 -29.40
CA PHE A 211 -21.23 -17.33 -28.69
C PHE A 211 -21.65 -16.53 -27.42
N LEU A 212 -22.68 -15.70 -27.55
CA LEU A 212 -23.13 -14.85 -26.43
C LEU A 212 -23.73 -15.65 -25.27
N PRO A 213 -24.66 -16.61 -25.47
CA PRO A 213 -25.19 -17.45 -24.41
C PRO A 213 -24.11 -18.31 -23.73
N ASP A 214 -23.17 -18.85 -24.48
CA ASP A 214 -22.09 -19.66 -23.91
C ASP A 214 -21.06 -18.81 -23.17
N GLY A 215 -20.80 -17.58 -23.65
CA GLY A 215 -19.99 -16.58 -22.92
C GLY A 215 -20.62 -16.19 -21.58
N ILE A 216 -21.91 -15.93 -21.53
CA ILE A 216 -22.64 -15.67 -20.28
C ILE A 216 -22.49 -16.84 -19.32
N LYS A 217 -22.69 -18.08 -19.77
CA LYS A 217 -22.52 -19.29 -18.94
C LYS A 217 -21.10 -19.45 -18.43
N PHE A 218 -20.09 -19.04 -19.23
CA PHE A 218 -18.69 -19.04 -18.82
C PHE A 218 -18.39 -17.97 -17.76
N CYS A 219 -19.03 -16.80 -17.83
CA CYS A 219 -18.84 -15.71 -16.86
C CYS A 219 -19.53 -15.98 -15.51
N LEU A 220 -20.57 -16.83 -15.45
CA LEU A 220 -21.28 -17.11 -14.19
C LEU A 220 -20.38 -17.65 -13.06
N PRO A 221 -19.44 -18.61 -13.28
CA PRO A 221 -18.46 -19.00 -12.29
C PRO A 221 -17.59 -17.87 -11.77
N ILE A 222 -17.19 -16.95 -12.65
CA ILE A 222 -16.40 -15.76 -12.28
C ILE A 222 -17.26 -14.83 -11.42
N LEU A 223 -18.48 -14.50 -11.87
CA LEU A 223 -19.41 -13.66 -11.13
C LEU A 223 -19.70 -14.24 -9.73
N SER A 224 -19.92 -15.55 -9.65
CA SER A 224 -20.12 -16.22 -8.36
C SER A 224 -18.90 -16.01 -7.43
N ALA A 225 -17.68 -16.18 -7.93
CA ALA A 225 -16.45 -15.98 -7.14
C ALA A 225 -16.27 -14.52 -6.71
N VAL A 226 -16.58 -13.57 -7.58
CA VAL A 226 -16.55 -12.12 -7.25
C VAL A 226 -17.56 -11.80 -6.15
N LEU A 227 -18.79 -12.30 -6.27
CA LEU A 227 -19.82 -12.14 -5.23
C LEU A 227 -19.41 -12.80 -3.91
N MET A 228 -18.87 -14.02 -3.93
CA MET A 228 -18.34 -14.71 -2.74
C MET A 228 -17.28 -13.89 -2.01
N SER A 229 -16.51 -13.08 -2.74
CA SER A 229 -15.49 -12.19 -2.18
C SER A 229 -16.06 -10.84 -1.73
N GLY A 230 -17.36 -10.65 -1.69
CA GLY A 230 -18.03 -9.39 -1.42
C GLY A 230 -17.66 -8.76 -0.07
N PHE A 231 -17.47 -9.58 0.97
CA PHE A 231 -17.08 -9.11 2.30
C PHE A 231 -15.67 -8.50 2.35
N LEU A 232 -14.82 -8.77 1.36
CA LEU A 232 -13.53 -8.09 1.16
C LEU A 232 -13.68 -6.93 0.16
N LEU A 233 -14.31 -7.20 -1.00
CA LEU A 233 -14.29 -6.27 -2.13
C LEU A 233 -15.13 -5.02 -1.88
N VAL A 234 -16.32 -5.14 -1.26
CA VAL A 234 -17.23 -4.00 -1.08
C VAL A 234 -16.64 -2.98 -0.10
N PRO A 235 -16.25 -3.35 1.14
CA PRO A 235 -15.65 -2.39 2.05
C PRO A 235 -14.32 -1.84 1.50
N THR A 236 -13.50 -2.66 0.85
CA THR A 236 -12.27 -2.17 0.20
C THR A 236 -12.54 -1.13 -0.86
N ALA A 237 -13.52 -1.35 -1.73
CA ALA A 237 -13.88 -0.40 -2.79
C ALA A 237 -14.40 0.92 -2.20
N LEU A 238 -15.28 0.88 -1.21
CA LEU A 238 -15.78 2.08 -0.55
C LEU A 238 -14.66 2.85 0.17
N THR A 239 -13.77 2.15 0.85
CA THR A 239 -12.60 2.74 1.51
C THR A 239 -11.66 3.42 0.49
N LEU A 240 -11.41 2.80 -0.66
CA LEU A 240 -10.58 3.38 -1.72
C LEU A 240 -11.23 4.59 -2.41
N ILE A 241 -12.57 4.64 -2.49
CA ILE A 241 -13.30 5.78 -3.05
C ILE A 241 -13.30 6.96 -2.06
N GLN A 242 -13.43 6.71 -0.77
CA GLN A 242 -13.45 7.72 0.27
C GLN A 242 -12.05 8.21 0.66
N GLY A 243 -11.06 7.31 0.61
CA GLY A 243 -9.66 7.61 0.92
C GLY A 243 -8.94 8.32 -0.23
N THR A 244 -7.89 9.03 0.09
CA THR A 244 -6.90 9.39 -0.93
C THR A 244 -5.93 8.22 -1.08
N ARG A 245 -6.12 7.48 -2.15
CA ARG A 245 -4.94 6.85 -2.73
C ARG A 245 -4.14 8.00 -3.34
N SER A 246 -2.87 8.16 -2.99
CA SER A 246 -1.99 9.13 -3.62
C SER A 246 -2.09 8.94 -5.14
N GLN A 247 -2.93 9.74 -5.75
CA GLN A 247 -2.84 9.99 -7.17
C GLN A 247 -1.58 10.82 -7.27
N GLY A 248 -0.53 10.27 -7.92
CA GLY A 248 0.48 11.16 -8.43
C GLY A 248 -0.28 12.19 -9.24
N THR A 249 -0.23 13.43 -8.79
CA THR A 249 -0.77 14.53 -9.57
C THR A 249 -0.05 14.47 -10.91
N GLN A 250 -0.76 13.95 -11.91
CA GLN A 250 -0.37 14.22 -13.28
C GLN A 250 -0.68 15.71 -13.41
N THR A 251 0.37 16.52 -13.46
CA THR A 251 0.23 17.92 -13.88
C THR A 251 -0.68 17.94 -15.10
N GLU A 252 -1.55 18.93 -15.19
CA GLU A 252 -2.50 19.06 -16.33
C GLU A 252 -1.81 18.97 -17.70
N GLU A 253 -0.51 19.28 -17.80
CA GLU A 253 0.34 19.08 -18.98
C GLU A 253 0.68 17.61 -19.29
N THR A 254 0.62 16.71 -18.32
CA THR A 254 0.73 15.24 -18.50
C THR A 254 -0.63 14.54 -18.46
N ALA A 255 -1.75 15.28 -18.48
CA ALA A 255 -3.03 14.69 -18.81
C ALA A 255 -2.88 14.03 -20.17
N LEU A 256 -2.59 12.72 -20.16
CA LEU A 256 -2.50 11.89 -21.37
C LEU A 256 -3.72 12.26 -22.21
N SER A 257 -3.48 12.91 -23.35
CA SER A 257 -4.56 13.12 -24.30
C SER A 257 -5.24 11.77 -24.46
N PHE A 258 -6.57 11.72 -24.38
CA PHE A 258 -7.29 10.44 -24.50
C PHE A 258 -6.81 9.63 -25.71
N ALA A 259 -6.37 10.30 -26.78
CA ALA A 259 -5.77 9.71 -27.96
C ALA A 259 -4.44 8.99 -27.67
N SER A 260 -3.59 9.49 -26.74
CA SER A 260 -2.30 8.87 -26.43
C SER A 260 -2.45 7.53 -25.71
N LEU A 261 -3.58 7.27 -25.05
CA LEU A 261 -3.87 5.96 -24.45
C LEU A 261 -3.97 4.83 -25.49
N PHE A 262 -4.27 5.15 -26.74
CA PHE A 262 -4.44 4.17 -27.82
C PHE A 262 -3.21 4.07 -28.75
N LEU A 263 -2.21 4.90 -28.56
CA LEU A 263 -0.95 4.80 -29.28
C LEU A 263 -0.02 3.81 -28.56
N PRO A 264 0.77 3.00 -29.29
CA PRO A 264 1.73 2.09 -28.66
C PRO A 264 2.68 2.85 -27.72
N ASP A 265 2.93 2.27 -26.54
CA ASP A 265 3.84 2.85 -25.55
C ASP A 265 5.25 2.93 -26.12
N SER A 266 5.86 4.11 -26.04
CA SER A 266 7.25 4.34 -26.47
C SER A 266 8.27 3.57 -25.59
N ASP A 267 7.94 3.21 -24.36
CA ASP A 267 8.82 2.50 -23.41
C ASP A 267 8.47 0.99 -23.29
N LEU A 268 7.80 0.42 -24.29
CA LEU A 268 7.35 -0.98 -24.31
C LEU A 268 8.47 -1.98 -24.00
N LEU A 269 9.69 -1.71 -24.44
CA LEU A 269 10.84 -2.59 -24.18
C LEU A 269 11.23 -2.67 -22.70
N ARG A 270 10.80 -1.71 -21.89
CA ARG A 270 11.05 -1.69 -20.45
C ARG A 270 10.40 -2.86 -19.71
N VAL A 271 9.28 -3.42 -20.22
CA VAL A 271 8.60 -4.54 -19.55
C VAL A 271 9.39 -5.85 -19.63
N LEU A 272 10.32 -5.98 -20.59
CA LEU A 272 11.20 -7.13 -20.72
C LEU A 272 12.26 -7.12 -19.61
N TYR A 273 12.56 -8.27 -19.05
CA TYR A 273 13.49 -8.48 -17.93
C TYR A 273 13.13 -7.75 -16.62
N HIS A 274 12.27 -6.73 -16.66
CA HIS A 274 11.99 -5.89 -15.51
C HIS A 274 11.04 -6.58 -14.51
N PRO A 275 11.32 -6.55 -13.18
CA PRO A 275 10.45 -7.15 -12.17
C PRO A 275 9.03 -6.55 -12.11
N TYR A 276 8.88 -5.27 -12.48
CA TYR A 276 7.57 -4.60 -12.58
C TYR A 276 7.01 -4.63 -14.01
N GLY A 277 7.25 -5.70 -14.75
CA GLY A 277 6.75 -5.95 -16.10
C GLY A 277 6.43 -7.42 -16.29
N ILE A 278 6.62 -7.94 -17.51
CA ILE A 278 6.51 -9.36 -17.80
C ILE A 278 7.79 -10.14 -17.41
N GLY A 279 8.92 -9.43 -17.31
CA GLY A 279 10.19 -10.00 -16.84
C GLY A 279 10.70 -11.20 -17.61
N LEU A 280 10.31 -11.34 -18.89
CA LEU A 280 10.75 -12.38 -19.81
C LEU A 280 11.70 -11.82 -20.87
N THR A 281 12.33 -12.67 -21.67
CA THR A 281 13.31 -12.33 -22.70
C THR A 281 12.63 -11.85 -23.99
N THR A 282 13.45 -11.43 -24.98
CA THR A 282 12.98 -11.03 -26.32
C THR A 282 12.29 -12.16 -27.08
N LEU A 283 12.47 -13.43 -26.67
CA LEU A 283 11.78 -14.59 -27.21
C LEU A 283 10.25 -14.41 -27.22
N VAL A 284 9.68 -13.76 -26.20
CA VAL A 284 8.24 -13.53 -26.10
C VAL A 284 7.72 -12.70 -27.30
N ILE A 285 8.44 -11.62 -27.65
CA ILE A 285 8.08 -10.82 -28.83
C ILE A 285 8.09 -11.68 -30.08
N THR A 286 9.16 -12.46 -30.27
CA THR A 286 9.29 -13.36 -31.41
C THR A 286 8.16 -14.39 -31.48
N VAL A 287 7.80 -15.01 -30.35
CA VAL A 287 6.69 -15.97 -30.27
C VAL A 287 5.35 -15.33 -30.64
N LEU A 288 5.10 -14.11 -30.14
CA LEU A 288 3.87 -13.38 -30.46
C LEU A 288 3.80 -13.03 -31.96
N LEU A 289 4.89 -12.55 -32.54
CA LEU A 289 4.99 -12.23 -33.98
C LEU A 289 4.86 -13.49 -34.84
N THR A 290 5.48 -14.61 -34.46
CA THR A 290 5.36 -15.88 -35.18
C THR A 290 3.90 -16.36 -35.17
N GLY A 291 3.19 -16.18 -34.06
CA GLY A 291 1.78 -16.53 -33.93
C GLY A 291 0.86 -15.81 -34.93
N LEU A 292 1.24 -14.58 -35.38
CA LEU A 292 0.52 -13.86 -36.43
C LEU A 292 0.61 -14.54 -37.81
N THR A 293 1.62 -15.37 -38.01
CA THR A 293 1.85 -16.08 -39.29
C THR A 293 1.10 -17.42 -39.34
N TYR A 294 0.50 -17.92 -38.24
CA TYR A 294 -0.22 -19.18 -38.19
C TYR A 294 -1.38 -19.19 -39.19
N ARG A 295 -1.74 -20.37 -39.66
CA ARG A 295 -2.72 -20.50 -40.76
C ARG A 295 -4.14 -20.13 -40.35
N THR A 296 -4.55 -20.49 -39.13
CA THR A 296 -5.94 -20.35 -38.69
C THR A 296 -6.13 -19.08 -37.83
N TRP A 297 -7.23 -18.37 -38.03
CA TRP A 297 -7.60 -17.22 -37.19
C TRP A 297 -7.70 -17.57 -35.71
N ARG A 298 -8.12 -18.77 -35.41
CA ARG A 298 -8.30 -19.28 -34.04
C ARG A 298 -6.98 -19.35 -33.28
N GLU A 299 -5.90 -19.72 -33.93
CA GLU A 299 -4.56 -19.72 -33.35
C GLU A 299 -3.98 -18.29 -33.28
N LYS A 300 -4.25 -17.43 -34.27
CA LYS A 300 -3.78 -16.04 -34.28
C LYS A 300 -4.40 -15.19 -33.17
N TYR A 301 -5.69 -15.45 -32.85
CA TYR A 301 -6.45 -14.64 -31.90
C TYR A 301 -5.70 -14.33 -30.63
N ILE A 302 -5.18 -15.35 -29.92
CA ILE A 302 -4.55 -15.14 -28.62
C ILE A 302 -3.25 -14.32 -28.72
N HIS A 303 -2.48 -14.47 -29.81
CA HIS A 303 -1.27 -13.70 -30.07
C HIS A 303 -1.59 -12.23 -30.36
N ILE A 304 -2.61 -11.95 -31.18
CA ILE A 304 -3.06 -10.60 -31.46
C ILE A 304 -3.50 -9.89 -30.17
N VAL A 305 -4.33 -10.56 -29.35
CA VAL A 305 -4.83 -9.96 -28.13
C VAL A 305 -3.71 -9.73 -27.11
N CYS A 306 -2.77 -10.66 -26.98
CA CYS A 306 -1.59 -10.44 -26.13
C CYS A 306 -0.75 -9.25 -26.58
N ILE A 307 -0.53 -9.10 -27.90
CA ILE A 307 0.18 -7.92 -28.44
C ILE A 307 -0.58 -6.64 -28.08
N LEU A 308 -1.88 -6.59 -28.29
CA LEU A 308 -2.71 -5.42 -27.99
C LEU A 308 -2.67 -5.06 -26.50
N VAL A 309 -2.84 -6.04 -25.62
CA VAL A 309 -2.84 -5.82 -24.15
C VAL A 309 -1.47 -5.33 -23.67
N ILE A 310 -0.38 -5.83 -24.23
CA ILE A 310 0.98 -5.44 -23.83
C ILE A 310 1.36 -4.07 -24.42
N SER A 311 0.95 -3.77 -25.67
CA SER A 311 1.44 -2.61 -26.42
C SER A 311 0.59 -1.36 -26.28
N ILE A 312 -0.71 -1.49 -25.92
CA ILE A 312 -1.63 -0.35 -25.85
C ILE A 312 -1.78 0.11 -24.39
N PRO A 313 -1.36 1.33 -24.05
CA PRO A 313 -1.41 1.89 -22.70
C PRO A 313 -2.80 1.87 -22.05
N PHE A 314 -3.86 1.95 -22.84
CA PHE A 314 -5.23 1.87 -22.38
C PHE A 314 -5.51 0.63 -21.52
N PHE A 315 -4.98 -0.54 -21.92
CA PHE A 315 -5.14 -1.75 -21.12
C PHE A 315 -4.37 -1.69 -19.80
N LEU A 316 -3.16 -1.11 -19.83
CA LEU A 316 -2.35 -0.93 -18.62
C LEU A 316 -3.03 0.04 -17.65
N TYR A 317 -3.64 1.11 -18.17
CA TYR A 317 -4.39 2.08 -17.40
C TYR A 317 -5.63 1.45 -16.73
N ILE A 318 -6.48 0.75 -17.50
CA ILE A 318 -7.68 0.09 -16.95
C ILE A 318 -7.31 -1.00 -15.94
N LEU A 319 -6.33 -1.85 -16.24
CA LEU A 319 -5.90 -2.92 -15.33
C LEU A 319 -5.29 -2.37 -14.04
N ASN A 320 -4.84 -1.13 -14.03
CA ASN A 320 -4.39 -0.41 -12.84
C ASN A 320 -5.51 0.39 -12.13
N GLY A 321 -6.77 0.12 -12.43
CA GLY A 321 -7.92 0.79 -11.83
C GLY A 321 -8.12 2.23 -12.27
N GLY A 322 -7.63 2.63 -13.46
CA GLY A 322 -7.77 3.97 -14.01
C GLY A 322 -6.89 5.03 -13.33
N LEU A 323 -5.84 4.63 -12.63
CA LEU A 323 -4.98 5.55 -11.87
C LEU A 323 -3.81 6.07 -12.71
N TYR A 324 -2.98 5.19 -13.26
CA TYR A 324 -1.81 5.51 -14.05
C TYR A 324 -1.30 4.29 -14.84
N ILE A 325 -0.47 4.51 -15.86
CA ILE A 325 0.09 3.43 -16.68
C ILE A 325 1.28 2.78 -15.96
N ARG A 326 1.22 1.44 -15.73
CA ARG A 326 2.29 0.67 -15.07
C ARG A 326 2.38 -0.74 -15.61
N GLY A 327 3.60 -1.15 -15.96
CA GLY A 327 3.89 -2.49 -16.47
C GLY A 327 3.57 -3.64 -15.52
N LYS A 328 3.56 -3.41 -14.18
CA LYS A 328 3.29 -4.45 -13.17
C LYS A 328 1.95 -5.16 -13.36
N VAL A 329 0.96 -4.51 -13.95
CA VAL A 329 -0.37 -5.11 -14.20
C VAL A 329 -0.33 -6.23 -15.23
N LEU A 330 0.78 -6.38 -15.97
CA LEU A 330 1.02 -7.47 -16.92
C LEU A 330 1.54 -8.75 -16.25
N ILE A 331 1.89 -8.74 -14.97
CA ILE A 331 2.40 -9.93 -14.25
C ILE A 331 1.45 -11.14 -14.41
N PRO A 332 0.11 -11.00 -14.31
CA PRO A 332 -0.81 -12.12 -14.55
C PRO A 332 -0.73 -12.73 -15.95
N MET A 333 -0.19 -12.01 -16.96
CA MET A 333 -0.06 -12.51 -18.34
C MET A 333 1.10 -13.50 -18.50
N ILE A 334 2.05 -13.55 -17.56
CA ILE A 334 3.28 -14.35 -17.67
C ILE A 334 2.99 -15.84 -17.96
N PRO A 335 2.11 -16.55 -17.22
CA PRO A 335 1.83 -17.96 -17.51
C PRO A 335 1.24 -18.16 -18.90
N LEU A 336 0.41 -17.24 -19.40
CA LEU A 336 -0.16 -17.31 -20.74
C LEU A 336 0.92 -17.13 -21.83
N LEU A 337 1.84 -16.18 -21.64
CA LEU A 337 2.96 -15.95 -22.55
C LEU A 337 3.93 -17.14 -22.58
N CYS A 338 4.23 -17.71 -21.42
CA CYS A 338 5.03 -18.93 -21.35
C CYS A 338 4.29 -20.15 -21.97
N TYR A 339 2.97 -20.24 -21.85
CA TYR A 339 2.16 -21.25 -22.53
C TYR A 339 2.29 -21.12 -24.06
N LEU A 340 2.17 -19.93 -24.61
CA LEU A 340 2.36 -19.68 -26.04
C LEU A 340 3.77 -20.05 -26.50
N THR A 341 4.78 -19.80 -25.65
CA THR A 341 6.16 -20.23 -25.90
C THR A 341 6.26 -21.75 -25.94
N ALA A 342 5.59 -22.47 -25.04
CA ALA A 342 5.56 -23.93 -25.06
C ALA A 342 4.92 -24.49 -26.33
N ILE A 343 3.80 -23.92 -26.77
CA ILE A 343 3.13 -24.31 -28.04
C ILE A 343 4.03 -24.01 -29.24
N TYR A 344 4.69 -22.85 -29.24
CA TYR A 344 5.67 -22.51 -30.29
C TYR A 344 6.76 -23.58 -30.39
N LEU A 345 7.33 -24.05 -29.26
CA LEU A 345 8.37 -25.10 -29.25
C LEU A 345 7.86 -26.45 -29.76
N GLU A 346 6.62 -26.82 -29.42
CA GLU A 346 6.04 -28.07 -29.97
C GLU A 346 5.88 -27.95 -31.49
N LYS A 347 5.39 -26.82 -32.00
CA LYS A 347 5.30 -26.58 -33.45
C LYS A 347 6.67 -26.62 -34.13
N GLN A 348 7.71 -26.06 -33.48
CA GLN A 348 9.09 -26.17 -33.97
C GLN A 348 9.59 -27.60 -33.97
N ARG A 349 9.35 -28.35 -32.91
CA ARG A 349 9.71 -29.76 -32.78
C ARG A 349 9.08 -30.61 -33.89
N HIS A 350 7.85 -30.33 -34.25
CA HIS A 350 7.12 -31.05 -35.33
C HIS A 350 7.39 -30.45 -36.72
N LEU A 351 8.29 -29.47 -36.83
CA LEU A 351 8.66 -28.77 -38.08
C LEU A 351 7.43 -28.14 -38.79
N GLU A 352 6.42 -27.72 -38.01
CA GLU A 352 5.20 -27.13 -38.55
C GLU A 352 5.43 -25.65 -38.98
N ILE A 353 6.52 -25.02 -38.54
CA ILE A 353 6.88 -23.64 -38.84
C ILE A 353 7.96 -23.63 -39.92
N PRO A 354 7.63 -23.21 -41.18
CA PRO A 354 8.61 -23.11 -42.24
C PRO A 354 9.72 -22.08 -41.92
N PHE A 355 10.87 -22.20 -42.58
CA PHE A 355 12.07 -21.37 -42.34
C PHE A 355 11.77 -19.87 -42.28
N PHE A 356 11.10 -19.31 -43.30
CA PHE A 356 10.81 -17.88 -43.32
C PHE A 356 9.83 -17.45 -42.19
N GLN A 357 8.82 -18.25 -41.88
CA GLN A 357 7.91 -17.97 -40.77
C GLN A 357 8.58 -18.09 -39.41
N GLY A 358 9.64 -18.86 -39.30
CA GLY A 358 10.38 -19.05 -38.06
C GLY A 358 11.56 -18.10 -37.89
N VAL A 359 12.15 -17.54 -38.96
CA VAL A 359 13.33 -16.65 -38.86
C VAL A 359 12.98 -15.17 -38.95
N VAL A 360 12.04 -14.80 -39.85
CA VAL A 360 11.62 -13.39 -40.03
C VAL A 360 11.15 -12.72 -38.71
N PRO A 361 10.36 -13.37 -37.83
CA PRO A 361 10.01 -12.75 -36.55
C PRO A 361 11.19 -12.42 -35.65
N TYR A 362 12.29 -13.19 -35.67
CA TYR A 362 13.51 -12.85 -34.92
C TYR A 362 14.21 -11.64 -35.50
N VAL A 363 14.23 -11.49 -36.83
CA VAL A 363 14.80 -10.30 -37.49
C VAL A 363 13.97 -9.05 -37.13
N ILE A 364 12.62 -9.18 -37.15
CA ILE A 364 11.73 -8.09 -36.77
C ILE A 364 11.94 -7.75 -35.28
N THR A 365 12.05 -8.75 -34.40
CA THR A 365 12.32 -8.53 -32.97
C THR A 365 13.64 -7.80 -32.77
N LEU A 366 14.70 -8.18 -33.47
CA LEU A 366 15.98 -7.47 -33.44
C LEU A 366 15.82 -6.02 -33.90
N GLY A 367 15.04 -5.76 -34.97
CA GLY A 367 14.72 -4.43 -35.41
C GLY A 367 13.97 -3.61 -34.33
N ILE A 368 12.93 -4.18 -33.73
CA ILE A 368 12.14 -3.52 -32.66
C ILE A 368 13.07 -3.15 -31.48
N VAL A 369 13.94 -4.05 -31.06
CA VAL A 369 14.85 -3.81 -29.92
C VAL A 369 15.94 -2.79 -30.25
N SER A 370 16.43 -2.79 -31.50
CA SER A 370 17.49 -1.87 -31.96
C SER A 370 16.99 -0.44 -32.11
N PHE A 371 15.80 -0.27 -32.71
CA PHE A 371 15.24 1.03 -33.09
C PHE A 371 14.10 1.51 -32.17
N GLY A 372 13.57 0.63 -31.30
CA GLY A 372 12.52 1.00 -30.35
C GLY A 372 12.98 2.07 -29.38
N GLN A 373 12.08 2.92 -28.96
CA GLN A 373 12.38 3.98 -28.01
C GLN A 373 12.59 3.37 -26.60
N LEU A 374 13.67 3.77 -25.97
CA LEU A 374 14.01 3.51 -24.58
C LEU A 374 14.64 4.78 -24.02
N ASN A 375 14.25 5.17 -22.83
CA ASN A 375 14.72 6.36 -22.16
C ASN A 375 16.27 6.37 -22.10
N GLU A 376 16.91 7.49 -22.37
CA GLU A 376 18.38 7.64 -22.54
C GLU A 376 19.20 7.04 -21.38
N ASN A 377 18.65 7.07 -20.15
CA ASN A 377 19.31 6.52 -18.97
C ASN A 377 19.39 4.98 -18.93
N LYS A 378 18.88 4.26 -19.95
CA LYS A 378 18.78 2.79 -20.00
C LYS A 378 19.58 2.15 -21.14
N GLN A 379 20.66 2.78 -21.56
CA GLN A 379 21.49 2.27 -22.66
C GLN A 379 22.08 0.88 -22.38
N SER A 380 22.40 0.57 -21.12
CA SER A 380 22.88 -0.76 -20.73
C SER A 380 21.81 -1.85 -20.92
N LEU A 381 20.54 -1.55 -20.63
CA LEU A 381 19.43 -2.47 -20.90
C LEU A 381 19.25 -2.69 -22.41
N ARG A 382 19.34 -1.64 -23.22
CA ARG A 382 19.27 -1.76 -24.69
C ARG A 382 20.35 -2.68 -25.24
N CYS A 383 21.61 -2.49 -24.83
CA CYS A 383 22.70 -3.36 -25.26
C CYS A 383 22.44 -4.83 -24.88
N PHE A 384 21.89 -5.06 -23.68
CA PHE A 384 21.56 -6.40 -23.21
C PHE A 384 20.41 -7.03 -24.03
N LEU A 385 19.36 -6.26 -24.34
CA LEU A 385 18.25 -6.71 -25.19
C LEU A 385 18.68 -7.01 -26.63
N ILE A 386 19.59 -6.20 -27.21
CA ILE A 386 20.16 -6.44 -28.54
C ILE A 386 20.98 -7.72 -28.52
N ALA A 387 21.82 -7.94 -27.49
CA ALA A 387 22.60 -9.16 -27.35
C ALA A 387 21.70 -10.41 -27.27
N ASP A 388 20.63 -10.35 -26.44
CA ASP A 388 19.62 -11.41 -26.36
C ASP A 388 18.98 -11.67 -27.73
N ALA A 389 18.50 -10.65 -28.43
CA ALA A 389 17.86 -10.80 -29.74
C ALA A 389 18.80 -11.38 -30.81
N ILE A 390 20.07 -10.96 -30.84
CA ILE A 390 21.08 -11.50 -31.77
C ILE A 390 21.33 -12.98 -31.48
N VAL A 391 21.57 -13.34 -30.21
CA VAL A 391 21.81 -14.73 -29.84
C VAL A 391 20.60 -15.59 -30.14
N MET A 392 19.39 -15.07 -29.90
CA MET A 392 18.15 -15.78 -30.24
C MET A 392 17.98 -16.00 -31.74
N LEU A 393 18.33 -15.01 -32.57
CA LEU A 393 18.33 -15.17 -34.02
C LEU A 393 19.34 -16.27 -34.46
N LEU A 394 20.55 -16.26 -33.88
CA LEU A 394 21.55 -17.31 -34.15
C LEU A 394 21.03 -18.70 -33.71
N CYS A 395 20.35 -18.82 -32.58
CA CYS A 395 19.72 -20.06 -32.13
C CYS A 395 18.64 -20.54 -33.12
N ALA A 396 17.84 -19.62 -33.65
CA ALA A 396 16.83 -19.95 -34.67
C ALA A 396 17.47 -20.46 -35.96
N LEU A 397 18.51 -19.80 -36.46
CA LEU A 397 19.26 -20.25 -37.65
C LEU A 397 19.89 -21.63 -37.42
N PHE A 398 20.48 -21.82 -36.23
CA PHE A 398 21.08 -23.10 -35.84
C PHE A 398 20.01 -24.21 -35.72
N PHE A 399 18.83 -23.88 -35.23
CA PHE A 399 17.71 -24.84 -35.18
C PHE A 399 17.37 -25.35 -36.58
N TYR A 400 17.20 -24.50 -37.58
CA TYR A 400 16.90 -24.91 -38.94
C TYR A 400 18.04 -25.69 -39.61
N TRP A 401 19.28 -25.59 -39.07
CA TRP A 401 20.43 -26.40 -39.54
C TRP A 401 20.53 -27.74 -38.83
N LYS A 402 20.33 -27.79 -37.50
CA LYS A 402 20.56 -28.99 -36.64
C LYS A 402 19.33 -29.55 -35.96
N HIS A 403 18.17 -28.94 -36.08
CA HIS A 403 16.89 -29.32 -35.46
C HIS A 403 16.95 -29.48 -33.94
N ILE A 404 17.71 -28.62 -33.22
CA ILE A 404 17.83 -28.65 -31.74
C ILE A 404 16.97 -27.53 -31.14
N GLU A 405 15.66 -27.80 -30.97
CA GLU A 405 14.68 -26.84 -30.47
C GLU A 405 14.94 -26.35 -29.02
N LYS A 406 15.57 -27.19 -28.21
CA LYS A 406 15.80 -26.90 -26.79
C LYS A 406 16.69 -25.68 -26.56
N LEU A 407 17.61 -25.36 -27.48
CA LEU A 407 18.46 -24.18 -27.37
C LEU A 407 17.67 -22.88 -27.37
N ILE A 408 16.51 -22.85 -28.05
CA ILE A 408 15.61 -21.69 -28.11
C ILE A 408 15.09 -21.30 -26.72
N VAL A 409 15.09 -22.20 -25.73
CA VAL A 409 14.65 -21.91 -24.34
C VAL A 409 15.79 -21.93 -23.35
N ILE A 410 16.79 -22.79 -23.52
CA ILE A 410 17.93 -22.88 -22.60
C ILE A 410 18.70 -21.56 -22.58
N ILE A 411 18.88 -20.93 -23.74
CA ILE A 411 19.59 -19.65 -23.86
C ILE A 411 18.83 -18.52 -23.13
N PRO A 412 17.52 -18.30 -23.36
CA PRO A 412 16.72 -17.34 -22.57
C PRO A 412 16.79 -17.58 -21.07
N ILE A 413 16.76 -18.82 -20.62
CA ILE A 413 16.95 -19.16 -19.20
C ILE A 413 18.30 -18.63 -18.71
N GLY A 414 19.38 -18.84 -19.48
CA GLY A 414 20.70 -18.30 -19.17
C GLY A 414 20.70 -16.76 -19.07
N PHE A 415 20.05 -16.08 -20.02
CA PHE A 415 19.89 -14.62 -19.97
C PHE A 415 19.08 -14.13 -18.76
N LEU A 416 18.01 -14.82 -18.39
CA LEU A 416 17.23 -14.49 -17.19
C LEU A 416 18.06 -14.63 -15.91
N ILE A 417 18.84 -15.72 -15.79
CA ILE A 417 19.72 -15.94 -14.64
C ILE A 417 20.77 -14.82 -14.57
N LEU A 418 21.42 -14.52 -15.70
CA LEU A 418 22.45 -13.47 -15.77
C LEU A 418 21.88 -12.11 -15.39
N PHE A 419 20.77 -11.71 -16.01
CA PHE A 419 20.11 -10.44 -15.71
C PHE A 419 19.64 -10.38 -14.26
N GLY A 420 18.95 -11.42 -13.78
CA GLY A 420 18.45 -11.49 -12.41
C GLY A 420 19.58 -11.37 -11.39
N THR A 421 20.70 -12.06 -11.61
CA THR A 421 21.87 -11.98 -10.73
C THR A 421 22.47 -10.57 -10.71
N VAL A 422 22.67 -9.98 -11.87
CA VAL A 422 23.23 -8.60 -11.97
C VAL A 422 22.28 -7.57 -11.36
N TYR A 423 20.97 -7.72 -11.60
CA TYR A 423 19.95 -6.84 -11.03
C TYR A 423 19.95 -6.93 -9.50
N GLN A 424 19.99 -8.14 -8.93
CA GLN A 424 20.01 -8.36 -7.48
C GLN A 424 21.25 -7.76 -6.81
N ILE A 425 22.42 -7.95 -7.42
CA ILE A 425 23.68 -7.40 -6.90
C ILE A 425 23.66 -5.87 -6.91
N ARG A 426 23.13 -5.25 -7.97
CA ARG A 426 23.10 -3.78 -8.10
C ARG A 426 22.03 -3.11 -7.25
N ALA A 427 20.90 -3.74 -7.12
CA ALA A 427 19.75 -3.15 -6.46
C ALA A 427 19.79 -3.29 -4.93
N ASP A 428 20.54 -4.28 -4.40
CA ASP A 428 20.69 -4.62 -2.98
C ASP A 428 19.39 -4.50 -2.14
N HIS A 429 18.30 -5.05 -2.68
CA HIS A 429 16.99 -4.96 -2.03
C HIS A 429 16.81 -6.01 -0.92
N MET A 430 17.66 -7.03 -0.88
CA MET A 430 17.54 -8.07 0.14
C MET A 430 17.94 -7.57 1.52
N LEU A 431 17.17 -7.95 2.51
CA LEU A 431 17.30 -7.55 3.89
C LEU A 431 18.57 -8.13 4.53
N ASP A 432 19.37 -7.29 5.19
CA ASP A 432 20.48 -7.73 6.00
C ASP A 432 20.03 -8.50 7.22
N ALA A 433 20.65 -9.64 7.52
CA ALA A 433 20.32 -10.45 8.67
C ALA A 433 20.56 -9.72 10.01
N ALA A 434 21.63 -8.94 10.09
CA ALA A 434 21.93 -8.13 11.27
C ALA A 434 20.84 -7.09 11.52
N PHE A 435 20.43 -6.37 10.47
CA PHE A 435 19.35 -5.40 10.54
C PHE A 435 17.99 -6.06 10.86
N TYR A 436 17.70 -7.21 10.24
CA TYR A 436 16.49 -7.98 10.54
C TYR A 436 16.41 -8.38 12.03
N HIS A 437 17.52 -8.87 12.60
CA HIS A 437 17.57 -9.24 14.01
C HIS A 437 17.40 -8.01 14.91
N GLN A 438 18.02 -6.89 14.56
CA GLN A 438 17.87 -5.64 15.30
C GLN A 438 16.41 -5.16 15.35
N VAL A 439 15.74 -5.10 14.22
CA VAL A 439 14.36 -4.62 14.13
C VAL A 439 13.35 -5.58 14.76
N THR A 440 13.68 -6.88 14.83
CA THR A 440 12.81 -7.93 15.40
C THR A 440 13.26 -8.38 16.79
N ASP A 441 14.09 -7.60 17.49
CA ASP A 441 14.59 -7.96 18.82
C ASP A 441 13.44 -8.03 19.85
N LYS A 442 13.29 -9.20 20.47
CA LYS A 442 12.25 -9.44 21.47
C LYS A 442 12.49 -8.69 22.79
N ASN A 443 13.72 -8.29 23.06
CA ASN A 443 14.05 -7.58 24.30
C ASN A 443 13.58 -6.13 24.25
N ILE A 444 13.59 -5.49 23.07
CA ILE A 444 12.96 -4.18 22.87
C ILE A 444 11.45 -4.27 23.19
N LYS A 445 10.79 -5.34 22.71
CA LYS A 445 9.39 -5.62 23.02
C LYS A 445 9.16 -5.68 24.53
N LYS A 446 9.92 -6.49 25.26
CA LYS A 446 9.77 -6.65 26.72
C LYS A 446 9.98 -5.34 27.48
N THR A 447 10.95 -4.52 27.05
CA THR A 447 11.22 -3.22 27.68
C THR A 447 10.07 -2.25 27.43
N ALA A 448 9.49 -2.24 26.22
CA ALA A 448 8.33 -1.43 25.90
C ALA A 448 7.09 -1.87 26.68
N GLU A 449 6.83 -3.16 26.76
CA GLU A 449 5.70 -3.71 27.54
C GLU A 449 5.79 -3.33 29.02
N GLN A 450 6.97 -3.37 29.65
CA GLN A 450 7.14 -2.96 31.05
C GLN A 450 6.74 -1.50 31.33
N VAL A 451 6.94 -0.61 30.37
CA VAL A 451 6.55 0.80 30.50
C VAL A 451 5.06 0.96 30.22
N LEU A 452 4.55 0.29 29.18
CA LEU A 452 3.14 0.36 28.81
C LEU A 452 2.23 -0.28 29.86
N ASP A 453 2.63 -1.40 30.46
CA ASP A 453 1.89 -2.09 31.53
C ASP A 453 1.78 -1.24 32.81
N SER A 454 2.63 -0.23 32.98
CA SER A 454 2.57 0.70 34.10
C SER A 454 1.71 1.95 33.83
N GLU A 455 1.26 2.12 32.61
CA GLU A 455 0.47 3.30 32.19
C GLU A 455 -1.03 3.06 32.45
N ASN A 456 -1.65 4.00 33.13
CA ASN A 456 -3.09 3.94 33.44
C ASN A 456 -3.94 4.77 32.46
N GLY A 457 -3.32 5.52 31.54
CA GLY A 457 -3.98 6.41 30.59
C GLY A 457 -4.02 5.85 29.18
N PHE A 458 -4.73 6.55 28.29
CA PHE A 458 -4.89 6.18 26.90
C PHE A 458 -4.00 7.04 26.01
N TYR A 459 -2.79 6.54 25.68
CA TYR A 459 -1.70 7.27 25.02
C TYR A 459 -1.08 6.48 23.87
N ARG A 460 -0.25 7.15 23.05
CA ARG A 460 0.53 6.54 21.97
C ARG A 460 1.99 6.38 22.33
N THR A 461 2.58 5.37 21.72
CA THR A 461 4.02 5.08 21.77
C THR A 461 4.58 5.05 20.36
N GLU A 462 5.67 5.77 20.10
CA GLU A 462 6.33 5.82 18.81
C GLU A 462 7.76 5.25 18.87
N GLN A 463 8.21 4.74 17.73
CA GLN A 463 9.57 4.25 17.54
C GLN A 463 10.30 5.18 16.57
N LEU A 464 11.35 5.84 17.04
CA LEU A 464 12.22 6.63 16.18
C LEU A 464 13.32 5.71 15.67
N GLY A 465 13.30 5.35 14.39
CA GLY A 465 14.42 4.68 13.76
C GLY A 465 15.62 5.62 13.67
N THR A 466 16.82 5.08 13.84
CA THR A 466 18.07 5.80 13.59
C THR A 466 18.27 6.11 12.11
N ASP A 467 17.52 5.46 11.24
CA ASP A 467 17.56 5.61 9.78
C ASP A 467 16.19 6.06 9.27
N THR A 468 16.06 7.36 8.99
CA THR A 468 14.83 7.97 8.45
C THR A 468 14.48 7.50 7.03
N GLU A 469 15.41 6.89 6.32
CA GLU A 469 15.15 6.29 5.00
C GLU A 469 14.56 4.90 5.10
N ASN A 470 14.64 4.28 6.28
CA ASN A 470 14.24 2.91 6.50
C ASN A 470 12.93 2.82 7.28
N ALA A 471 11.87 2.47 6.59
CA ALA A 471 10.54 2.34 7.16
C ALA A 471 10.32 1.04 7.97
N ALA A 472 11.38 0.36 8.41
CA ALA A 472 11.30 -0.97 9.01
C ALA A 472 10.45 -1.03 10.29
N ASN A 473 10.42 0.06 11.06
CA ASN A 473 9.66 0.15 12.31
C ASN A 473 8.20 0.57 12.11
N LEU A 474 7.83 1.07 10.94
CA LEU A 474 6.46 1.47 10.65
C LEU A 474 5.51 0.28 10.63
N ASN A 475 4.28 0.50 11.08
CA ASN A 475 3.23 -0.49 11.27
C ASN A 475 3.58 -1.61 12.28
N ARG A 476 4.74 -1.55 12.93
CA ARG A 476 5.15 -2.54 13.92
C ARG A 476 4.64 -2.14 15.28
N ILE A 477 3.78 -2.97 15.84
CA ILE A 477 3.35 -2.91 17.23
C ILE A 477 3.88 -4.13 17.99
N TRP A 478 4.19 -3.97 19.26
CA TRP A 478 4.73 -5.02 20.09
C TRP A 478 3.73 -5.57 21.09
N SER A 479 2.80 -4.72 21.52
CA SER A 479 1.68 -5.06 22.40
C SER A 479 0.38 -4.54 21.78
N THR A 480 -0.74 -5.12 22.16
CA THR A 480 -2.08 -4.65 21.79
C THR A 480 -2.44 -3.32 22.42
N ASP A 481 -1.77 -2.97 23.50
CA ASP A 481 -1.95 -1.68 24.19
C ASP A 481 -1.06 -0.58 23.59
N GLN A 482 -0.21 -0.93 22.64
CA GLN A 482 0.57 0.04 21.89
C GLN A 482 -0.26 0.65 20.77
N TYR A 483 -0.44 1.96 20.81
CA TYR A 483 -1.06 2.77 19.77
C TYR A 483 0.01 3.65 19.12
N SER A 484 -0.07 3.85 17.79
CA SER A 484 0.93 4.60 17.01
C SER A 484 0.26 5.63 16.10
N SER A 485 0.91 6.77 15.89
CA SER A 485 0.49 7.77 14.89
C SER A 485 1.08 7.50 13.52
N SER A 486 2.09 6.64 13.43
CA SER A 486 2.82 6.30 12.21
C SER A 486 2.07 5.33 11.34
N LEU A 487 2.26 5.45 10.01
CA LEU A 487 1.61 4.60 9.02
C LEU A 487 2.46 4.45 7.76
N TYR A 488 2.55 3.22 7.25
CA TYR A 488 3.01 2.95 5.89
C TYR A 488 2.02 2.04 5.16
N SER A 489 1.17 2.65 4.35
CA SER A 489 0.14 1.96 3.56
C SER A 489 -0.10 2.66 2.23
N SER A 490 -0.65 1.92 1.26
CA SER A 490 -1.08 2.46 -0.03
C SER A 490 -2.42 3.20 0.04
N ALA A 491 -3.16 3.05 1.13
CA ALA A 491 -4.43 3.72 1.41
C ALA A 491 -4.45 4.17 2.87
N TYR A 492 -5.07 5.31 3.14
CA TYR A 492 -5.11 5.92 4.47
C TYR A 492 -6.26 6.95 4.57
N ASN A 493 -6.55 7.40 5.79
CA ASN A 493 -7.51 8.46 6.04
C ASN A 493 -7.02 9.80 5.46
N LYS A 494 -7.87 10.43 4.62
CA LYS A 494 -7.53 11.68 3.91
C LYS A 494 -7.35 12.86 4.84
N ASP A 495 -8.27 13.03 5.79
CA ASP A 495 -8.26 14.18 6.69
C ASP A 495 -7.01 14.14 7.57
N TYR A 496 -6.62 12.96 8.04
CA TYR A 496 -5.39 12.77 8.80
C TYR A 496 -4.13 13.09 7.96
N GLN A 497 -4.08 12.68 6.69
CA GLN A 497 -2.98 13.03 5.80
C GLN A 497 -2.89 14.54 5.55
N ASN A 498 -4.03 15.19 5.29
CA ASN A 498 -4.09 16.63 5.07
C ASN A 498 -3.65 17.40 6.33
N PHE A 499 -4.07 16.97 7.51
CA PHE A 499 -3.65 17.53 8.79
C PHE A 499 -2.12 17.47 8.92
N ARG A 500 -1.52 16.33 8.68
CA ARG A 500 -0.07 16.17 8.74
C ARG A 500 0.67 17.06 7.75
N GLN A 501 0.20 17.13 6.52
CA GLN A 501 0.88 17.90 5.46
C GLN A 501 0.65 19.40 5.54
N ASN A 502 -0.59 19.82 5.74
CA ASN A 502 -0.96 21.21 5.57
C ASN A 502 -0.74 22.04 6.85
N ILE A 503 -0.83 21.41 8.03
CA ILE A 503 -0.67 22.14 9.30
C ILE A 503 0.77 22.01 9.80
N PHE A 504 1.27 20.80 9.92
CA PHE A 504 2.59 20.56 10.53
C PHE A 504 3.75 20.51 9.52
N GLY A 505 3.46 20.61 8.22
CA GLY A 505 4.49 20.60 7.17
C GLY A 505 5.43 19.42 7.28
N VAL A 506 4.87 18.26 7.49
CA VAL A 506 5.52 17.04 7.93
C VAL A 506 6.88 16.84 7.33
N ASP A 507 7.78 16.34 8.11
CA ASP A 507 8.98 15.62 7.68
C ASP A 507 8.64 14.76 6.46
N GLN A 508 8.99 15.26 5.27
CA GLN A 508 8.63 14.61 4.02
C GLN A 508 9.54 13.42 3.81
N PRO A 509 9.01 12.22 4.01
CA PRO A 509 9.79 11.01 3.91
C PRO A 509 10.19 10.72 2.47
N TYR A 510 10.89 9.63 2.30
CA TYR A 510 11.30 9.11 1.01
C TYR A 510 10.12 8.96 0.02
N ARG A 511 8.90 8.66 0.55
CA ARG A 511 7.67 8.53 -0.23
C ARG A 511 6.52 9.21 0.48
N ASN A 512 5.64 9.87 -0.27
CA ASN A 512 4.47 10.56 0.25
C ASN A 512 3.41 9.66 0.93
N LEU A 513 3.49 8.33 0.76
CA LEU A 513 2.63 7.35 1.43
C LEU A 513 3.16 6.93 2.80
N LEU A 514 4.34 7.40 3.17
CA LEU A 514 5.03 7.03 4.39
C LEU A 514 4.81 8.10 5.44
N MET A 515 4.00 7.82 6.43
CA MET A 515 3.73 8.71 7.56
C MET A 515 4.58 8.28 8.75
N GLN A 516 5.80 8.81 8.84
CA GLN A 516 6.67 8.57 10.00
C GLN A 516 6.20 9.35 11.22
N ALA A 517 6.64 8.94 12.40
CA ALA A 517 6.49 9.74 13.61
C ALA A 517 7.14 11.11 13.43
N GLN A 518 6.44 12.17 13.82
CA GLN A 518 6.97 13.52 13.79
C GLN A 518 7.64 13.87 15.12
N ALA A 519 8.56 13.05 15.53
CA ALA A 519 9.17 13.12 16.85
C ALA A 519 9.87 14.45 17.17
N LYS A 520 10.25 15.18 16.15
CA LYS A 520 10.89 16.47 16.30
C LYS A 520 9.91 17.65 16.20
N ASN A 521 8.59 17.38 16.15
CA ASN A 521 7.55 18.41 16.28
C ASN A 521 6.75 18.16 17.57
N PRO A 522 7.05 18.83 18.68
CA PRO A 522 6.40 18.56 19.96
C PRO A 522 4.90 18.90 19.95
N PHE A 523 4.46 19.91 19.19
CA PHE A 523 3.03 20.26 19.09
C PHE A 523 2.21 19.14 18.47
N PHE A 524 2.73 18.51 17.42
CA PHE A 524 2.10 17.33 16.83
C PHE A 524 2.06 16.17 17.82
N GLN A 525 3.15 15.93 18.52
CA GLN A 525 3.23 14.80 19.47
C GLN A 525 2.32 15.00 20.66
N ASN A 526 2.26 16.20 21.22
CA ASN A 526 1.33 16.53 22.30
C ASN A 526 -0.11 16.26 21.88
N LEU A 527 -0.52 16.80 20.73
CA LEU A 527 -1.89 16.63 20.21
C LEU A 527 -2.22 15.18 19.88
N MET A 528 -1.26 14.43 19.31
CA MET A 528 -1.46 13.03 18.98
C MET A 528 -1.36 12.09 20.19
N GLY A 529 -1.10 12.61 21.37
CA GLY A 529 -0.97 11.81 22.57
C GLY A 529 0.23 10.86 22.56
N VAL A 530 1.35 11.28 21.93
CA VAL A 530 2.58 10.48 21.91
C VAL A 530 3.34 10.73 23.21
N LYS A 531 3.03 9.90 24.22
CA LYS A 531 3.62 10.00 25.54
C LYS A 531 4.98 9.33 25.60
N TYR A 532 5.15 8.19 24.93
CA TYR A 532 6.41 7.45 24.96
C TYR A 532 7.05 7.38 23.59
N VAL A 533 8.37 7.55 23.56
CA VAL A 533 9.17 7.42 22.35
C VAL A 533 10.38 6.51 22.61
N LEU A 534 10.53 5.50 21.77
CA LEU A 534 11.71 4.65 21.74
C LEU A 534 12.73 5.24 20.77
N SER A 535 13.91 5.61 21.28
CA SER A 535 14.97 6.23 20.48
C SER A 535 16.35 5.78 20.93
N ALA A 536 17.29 5.68 19.97
CA ALA A 536 18.71 5.49 20.28
C ALA A 536 19.38 6.79 20.75
N GLU A 537 18.83 7.93 20.33
CA GLU A 537 19.33 9.27 20.66
C GLU A 537 18.38 9.98 21.62
N PRO A 538 18.88 10.91 22.46
CA PRO A 538 18.01 11.77 23.25
C PRO A 538 16.98 12.51 22.42
N VAL A 539 15.78 12.64 22.94
CA VAL A 539 14.68 13.40 22.33
C VAL A 539 14.48 14.67 23.14
N ALA A 540 14.62 15.82 22.48
CA ALA A 540 14.49 17.12 23.15
C ALA A 540 13.07 17.29 23.72
N GLY A 541 12.96 17.82 24.93
CA GLY A 541 11.69 18.00 25.66
C GLY A 541 11.11 16.71 26.26
N TYR A 542 11.85 15.58 26.23
CA TYR A 542 11.42 14.30 26.78
C TYR A 542 12.37 13.86 27.91
N GLU A 543 11.82 13.28 28.96
CA GLU A 543 12.58 12.70 30.05
C GLU A 543 12.89 11.23 29.79
N LYS A 544 14.11 10.81 30.10
CA LYS A 544 14.51 9.40 29.95
C LYS A 544 13.93 8.56 31.08
N VAL A 545 13.07 7.59 30.74
CA VAL A 545 12.44 6.68 31.72
C VAL A 545 13.31 5.46 31.96
N THR A 546 13.73 4.78 30.88
CA THR A 546 14.52 3.55 30.98
C THR A 546 15.43 3.37 29.77
N ALA A 547 16.45 2.52 29.90
CA ALA A 547 17.34 2.16 28.81
C ALA A 547 17.40 0.66 28.65
N TYR A 548 17.34 0.21 27.43
CA TYR A 548 17.66 -1.15 27.02
C TYR A 548 19.08 -1.16 26.43
N ASN A 549 20.00 -1.84 27.10
CA ASN A 549 21.37 -2.03 26.62
C ASN A 549 21.46 -3.40 25.92
N ALA A 550 21.29 -3.43 24.60
CA ALA A 550 21.85 -4.50 23.80
C ALA A 550 23.33 -4.21 23.53
N GLU A 551 24.18 -5.23 23.46
CA GLU A 551 25.63 -5.10 23.28
C GLU A 551 26.06 -4.25 22.08
N LYS A 552 25.14 -3.85 21.18
CA LYS A 552 25.41 -3.06 19.96
C LYS A 552 24.48 -1.87 19.69
N ASN A 553 23.30 -1.81 20.30
CA ASN A 553 22.35 -0.69 20.10
C ASN A 553 21.58 -0.43 21.39
N ALA A 554 21.96 0.60 22.12
CA ALA A 554 21.18 1.09 23.24
C ALA A 554 19.93 1.80 22.71
N VAL A 555 18.75 1.29 23.00
CA VAL A 555 17.48 1.99 22.78
C VAL A 555 16.96 2.43 24.15
N SER A 556 16.59 3.70 24.26
CA SER A 556 16.00 4.25 25.49
C SER A 556 14.54 4.60 25.24
N ILE A 557 13.76 4.57 26.30
CA ILE A 557 12.38 5.06 26.30
C ILE A 557 12.39 6.42 26.96
N TYR A 558 11.79 7.39 26.27
CA TYR A 558 11.64 8.76 26.68
C TYR A 558 10.16 9.11 26.85
N GLU A 559 9.81 9.85 27.89
CA GLU A 559 8.46 10.27 28.24
C GLU A 559 8.24 11.76 27.93
N ASN A 560 7.12 12.06 27.30
CA ASN A 560 6.59 13.41 27.12
C ASN A 560 5.44 13.65 28.11
N LYS A 561 5.65 14.50 29.08
CA LYS A 561 4.66 14.84 30.10
C LYS A 561 3.54 15.75 29.58
N GLU A 562 3.78 16.47 28.48
CA GLU A 562 2.84 17.38 27.85
C GLU A 562 1.90 16.68 26.86
N ALA A 563 2.03 15.38 26.68
CA ALA A 563 1.17 14.64 25.78
C ALA A 563 -0.29 14.64 26.27
N LEU A 564 -1.22 15.05 25.40
CA LEU A 564 -2.66 14.95 25.62
C LEU A 564 -3.08 13.48 25.56
N PRO A 565 -4.06 13.01 26.34
CA PRO A 565 -4.64 11.70 26.15
C PRO A 565 -5.27 11.56 24.74
N ILE A 566 -5.34 10.33 24.21
CA ILE A 566 -6.01 10.08 22.92
C ILE A 566 -7.47 10.51 22.95
N VAL A 567 -8.10 10.46 24.14
CA VAL A 567 -9.47 10.91 24.40
C VAL A 567 -9.47 11.78 25.67
N TYR A 568 -9.99 12.98 25.58
CA TYR A 568 -10.08 13.92 26.70
C TYR A 568 -11.26 14.87 26.55
N THR A 569 -11.61 15.65 27.58
CA THR A 569 -12.61 16.71 27.50
C THR A 569 -12.02 18.09 27.70
N THR A 570 -12.66 19.10 27.06
CA THR A 570 -12.28 20.49 27.17
C THR A 570 -13.46 21.42 26.89
N ARG A 571 -13.50 22.56 27.55
CA ARG A 571 -14.37 23.70 27.22
C ARG A 571 -13.63 24.77 26.40
N ARG A 572 -12.29 24.69 26.31
CA ARG A 572 -11.49 25.64 25.54
C ARG A 572 -11.57 25.29 24.05
N THR A 573 -12.41 26.00 23.33
CA THR A 573 -12.64 25.77 21.91
C THR A 573 -12.48 27.03 21.09
N ILE A 574 -12.01 26.87 19.85
CA ILE A 574 -12.02 27.89 18.81
C ILE A 574 -12.77 27.34 17.60
N SER A 575 -13.59 28.18 16.95
CA SER A 575 -14.32 27.70 15.77
C SER A 575 -13.36 27.42 14.59
N GLN A 576 -13.70 26.43 13.75
CA GLN A 576 -12.97 26.13 12.51
C GLN A 576 -12.73 27.39 11.66
N LYS A 577 -13.74 28.25 11.59
CA LYS A 577 -13.70 29.49 10.82
C LYS A 577 -12.67 30.49 11.35
N GLU A 578 -12.52 30.63 12.67
CA GLU A 578 -11.52 31.48 13.28
C GLU A 578 -10.13 30.86 13.20
N TYR A 579 -10.02 29.55 13.43
CA TYR A 579 -8.77 28.80 13.27
C TYR A 579 -8.16 28.95 11.86
N GLU A 580 -8.97 28.89 10.80
CA GLU A 580 -8.50 29.04 9.42
C GLU A 580 -7.89 30.40 9.08
N LYS A 581 -8.11 31.40 9.91
CA LYS A 581 -7.48 32.73 9.78
C LYS A 581 -6.10 32.81 10.41
N LEU A 582 -5.71 31.83 11.22
CA LEU A 582 -4.44 31.85 11.94
C LEU A 582 -3.25 31.70 11.00
N PRO A 583 -2.31 32.66 11.02
CA PRO A 583 -1.06 32.53 10.26
C PRO A 583 -0.10 31.56 10.96
N PHE A 584 0.93 31.12 10.23
CA PHE A 584 2.06 30.42 10.81
C PHE A 584 2.86 31.36 11.76
N PRO A 585 3.30 30.90 12.96
CA PRO A 585 3.19 29.53 13.51
C PRO A 585 1.92 29.32 14.37
N TYR A 586 1.05 30.33 14.53
CA TYR A 586 -0.14 30.28 15.40
C TYR A 586 -1.09 29.12 15.05
N ASN A 587 -1.16 28.72 13.78
CA ASN A 587 -1.95 27.56 13.35
C ASN A 587 -1.44 26.21 13.91
N GLN A 588 -0.19 26.14 14.39
CA GLN A 588 0.34 24.95 15.08
C GLN A 588 0.22 25.11 16.60
N THR A 589 0.56 26.30 17.11
CA THR A 589 0.55 26.55 18.55
C THR A 589 -0.85 26.66 19.14
N ALA A 590 -1.88 26.94 18.31
CA ALA A 590 -3.29 26.98 18.74
C ALA A 590 -3.72 25.71 19.48
N PHE A 591 -3.20 24.56 19.09
CA PHE A 591 -3.52 23.27 19.73
C PHE A 591 -2.96 23.08 21.13
N LEU A 592 -2.18 24.05 21.63
CA LEU A 592 -1.77 24.06 23.03
C LEU A 592 -2.85 24.68 23.96
N SER A 593 -3.73 25.50 23.41
CA SER A 593 -4.69 26.29 24.22
C SER A 593 -6.14 25.97 23.88
N TYR A 594 -6.45 25.56 22.66
CA TYR A 594 -7.80 25.39 22.16
C TYR A 594 -7.96 24.14 21.28
N ALA A 595 -9.10 23.47 21.43
CA ALA A 595 -9.59 22.50 20.47
C ALA A 595 -10.38 23.18 19.36
N VAL A 596 -10.13 22.83 18.11
CA VAL A 596 -10.85 23.37 16.95
C VAL A 596 -12.15 22.62 16.76
N THR A 597 -13.30 23.31 16.78
CA THR A 597 -14.63 22.72 16.66
C THR A 597 -15.43 23.36 15.53
N LYS A 598 -16.52 22.73 15.16
CA LYS A 598 -17.42 23.25 14.11
C LYS A 598 -18.28 24.42 14.61
N ASN A 599 -18.66 24.41 15.88
CA ASN A 599 -19.56 25.42 16.45
C ASN A 599 -18.86 26.76 16.59
N ASP A 600 -19.63 27.84 16.55
CA ASP A 600 -19.11 29.18 16.86
C ASP A 600 -18.58 29.20 18.30
N SER A 601 -17.53 29.92 18.50
CA SER A 601 -16.84 30.14 19.78
C SER A 601 -16.68 31.64 19.99
N ASP A 602 -16.65 32.08 21.22
CA ASP A 602 -16.44 33.50 21.59
C ASP A 602 -14.99 33.92 21.36
N VAL A 603 -14.07 32.95 21.16
CA VAL A 603 -12.65 33.19 20.92
C VAL A 603 -12.40 33.48 19.44
N THR A 604 -11.82 34.62 19.13
CA THR A 604 -11.42 35.02 17.76
C THR A 604 -9.95 34.65 17.48
N ALA A 605 -9.57 34.69 16.20
CA ALA A 605 -8.17 34.51 15.80
C ALA A 605 -7.25 35.58 16.41
N GLU A 606 -7.75 36.84 16.52
CA GLU A 606 -7.00 37.93 17.15
C GLU A 606 -6.76 37.68 18.63
N ASP A 607 -7.75 37.20 19.38
CA ASP A 607 -7.62 36.88 20.80
C ASP A 607 -6.54 35.82 21.02
N LEU A 608 -6.53 34.74 20.22
CA LEU A 608 -5.50 33.70 20.30
C LEU A 608 -4.10 34.24 19.96
N ILE A 609 -3.98 35.05 18.91
CA ILE A 609 -2.70 35.65 18.54
C ILE A 609 -2.20 36.54 19.68
N GLN A 610 -3.06 37.31 20.32
CA GLN A 610 -2.71 38.17 21.45
C GLN A 610 -2.29 37.35 22.67
N GLU A 611 -3.02 36.29 22.99
CA GLU A 611 -2.70 35.35 24.10
C GLU A 611 -1.31 34.74 23.91
N GLN A 612 -0.98 34.32 22.70
CA GLN A 612 0.28 33.63 22.41
C GLN A 612 1.44 34.56 22.00
N ALA A 613 1.20 35.85 21.82
CA ALA A 613 2.22 36.79 21.36
C ALA A 613 3.44 36.89 22.30
N ALA A 614 3.26 36.67 23.60
CA ALA A 614 4.32 36.69 24.57
C ALA A 614 5.31 35.50 24.41
N HIS A 615 4.85 34.41 23.81
CA HIS A 615 5.64 33.21 23.59
C HIS A 615 6.35 33.18 22.23
N ILE A 616 6.05 34.09 21.31
CA ILE A 616 6.54 34.04 19.93
C ILE A 616 7.38 35.27 19.61
N GLN A 617 8.67 35.07 19.43
CA GLN A 617 9.60 36.10 18.98
C GLN A 617 9.91 35.94 17.49
N THR A 618 9.71 37.02 16.71
CA THR A 618 10.11 37.01 15.29
C THR A 618 11.63 37.05 15.15
N LEU A 619 12.18 36.21 14.29
CA LEU A 619 13.60 36.13 13.96
C LEU A 619 13.86 36.61 12.53
N ALA A 620 15.08 37.08 12.27
CA ALA A 620 15.57 37.42 10.93
C ALA A 620 16.74 36.47 10.57
N LEU A 621 16.44 35.34 9.94
CA LEU A 621 17.47 34.38 9.53
C LEU A 621 18.05 34.75 8.16
N PRO A 622 19.39 34.80 7.99
CA PRO A 622 20.04 35.18 6.73
C PRO A 622 20.10 34.00 5.76
N LEU A 623 18.98 33.61 5.16
CA LEU A 623 18.94 32.55 4.16
C LEU A 623 19.19 33.09 2.75
N GLU A 624 19.93 32.33 1.95
CA GLU A 624 20.18 32.69 0.56
C GLU A 624 18.94 32.47 -0.31
N PRO A 625 18.52 33.45 -1.11
CA PRO A 625 17.28 33.37 -1.89
C PRO A 625 17.37 32.39 -3.09
N LYS A 626 18.60 31.95 -3.43
CA LYS A 626 18.82 31.01 -4.54
C LYS A 626 19.93 30.03 -4.17
N ILE A 627 19.62 28.76 -4.30
CA ILE A 627 20.58 27.66 -4.11
C ILE A 627 20.86 27.01 -5.47
N GLN A 628 22.16 26.87 -5.76
CA GLN A 628 22.61 26.16 -6.96
C GLN A 628 23.86 25.31 -6.61
N THR A 629 23.67 24.01 -6.47
CA THR A 629 24.74 23.11 -6.04
C THR A 629 24.59 21.72 -6.68
N LYS A 630 25.71 21.04 -6.87
CA LYS A 630 25.73 19.64 -7.37
C LYS A 630 25.69 18.61 -6.23
N LYS A 631 26.11 19.00 -5.02
CA LYS A 631 26.18 18.16 -3.83
C LYS A 631 25.49 18.87 -2.67
N ASN A 632 25.16 18.13 -1.63
CA ASN A 632 24.65 18.73 -0.41
C ASN A 632 25.65 19.71 0.21
N ILE A 633 25.16 20.89 0.60
CA ILE A 633 25.95 21.94 1.28
C ILE A 633 25.41 22.09 2.69
N ARG A 634 26.29 22.04 3.69
CA ARG A 634 25.95 22.29 5.10
C ARG A 634 26.35 23.72 5.44
N LYS A 635 25.45 24.44 6.12
CA LYS A 635 25.66 25.79 6.67
C LYS A 635 25.13 25.86 8.08
N ASN A 636 25.90 26.49 8.97
CA ASN A 636 25.44 26.85 10.30
C ASN A 636 24.96 28.29 10.24
N ILE A 637 23.77 28.53 10.75
CA ILE A 637 23.11 29.83 10.83
C ILE A 637 23.00 30.18 12.29
N SER A 638 23.51 31.36 12.68
CA SER A 638 23.42 31.85 14.06
C SER A 638 21.96 32.18 14.41
N ILE A 639 21.57 31.81 15.60
CA ILE A 639 20.27 32.13 16.22
C ILE A 639 20.56 32.78 17.60
N PRO A 640 19.59 33.44 18.22
CA PRO A 640 19.69 33.82 19.64
C PRO A 640 19.95 32.54 20.47
N GLN A 641 20.68 32.71 21.58
CA GLN A 641 20.97 31.61 22.48
C GLN A 641 19.65 30.99 23.00
N ALA A 642 19.43 29.72 22.73
CA ALA A 642 18.22 29.01 23.09
C ALA A 642 18.13 28.77 24.60
N GLN A 643 16.94 28.86 25.15
CA GLN A 643 16.59 28.43 26.50
C GLN A 643 16.03 27.00 26.46
N ASP A 644 15.87 26.40 27.62
CA ASP A 644 15.27 25.06 27.72
C ASP A 644 13.81 25.10 27.21
N GLY A 645 13.46 24.14 26.38
CA GLY A 645 12.13 24.04 25.78
C GLY A 645 11.87 24.95 24.55
N ASP A 646 12.85 25.75 24.14
CA ASP A 646 12.70 26.61 22.97
C ASP A 646 12.53 25.82 21.67
N ILE A 647 11.64 26.34 20.80
CA ILE A 647 11.34 25.73 19.49
C ILE A 647 11.52 26.77 18.40
N LEU A 648 12.39 26.49 17.44
CA LEU A 648 12.53 27.30 16.25
C LEU A 648 11.49 26.91 15.21
N PHE A 649 10.63 27.85 14.85
CA PHE A 649 9.75 27.73 13.70
C PHE A 649 10.40 28.35 12.45
N LEU A 650 10.38 27.62 11.36
CA LEU A 650 10.90 28.09 10.08
C LEU A 650 9.97 27.64 8.95
N GLN A 651 9.56 28.59 8.11
CA GLN A 651 8.75 28.30 6.93
C GLN A 651 9.24 29.10 5.73
N PHE A 652 9.33 28.50 4.57
CA PHE A 652 9.66 29.19 3.32
C PHE A 652 9.13 28.41 2.11
N ARG A 653 8.86 29.14 1.04
CA ARG A 653 8.45 28.55 -0.24
C ARG A 653 9.66 28.20 -1.10
N VAL A 654 9.60 27.02 -1.71
CA VAL A 654 10.63 26.49 -2.61
C VAL A 654 10.08 26.45 -4.04
N LYS A 655 10.75 27.13 -4.96
CA LYS A 655 10.49 27.01 -6.41
C LYS A 655 11.61 26.21 -7.07
N ASN A 656 11.30 24.99 -7.51
CA ASN A 656 12.24 24.12 -8.21
C ASN A 656 12.53 24.67 -9.62
N LEU A 657 13.80 24.92 -9.93
CA LEU A 657 14.25 25.39 -11.26
C LEU A 657 14.71 24.23 -12.18
N LYS A 658 14.70 22.99 -11.67
CA LYS A 658 14.96 21.76 -12.42
C LYS A 658 13.90 20.71 -12.08
N PRO A 659 12.73 20.79 -12.70
CA PRO A 659 11.57 19.96 -12.37
C PRO A 659 11.84 18.44 -12.40
N SER A 660 12.84 17.98 -13.18
CA SER A 660 13.25 16.57 -13.26
C SER A 660 14.05 16.05 -12.05
N ARG A 661 14.32 16.88 -11.03
CA ARG A 661 15.07 16.52 -9.83
C ARG A 661 14.30 16.87 -8.56
N ASP A 662 14.48 16.06 -7.54
CA ASP A 662 13.98 16.35 -6.20
C ASP A 662 14.73 17.54 -5.60
N VAL A 663 14.05 18.31 -4.75
CA VAL A 663 14.65 19.29 -3.83
C VAL A 663 14.45 18.79 -2.42
N SER A 664 15.51 18.72 -1.62
CA SER A 664 15.44 18.39 -0.20
C SER A 664 16.22 19.39 0.62
N VAL A 665 15.68 19.79 1.76
CA VAL A 665 16.35 20.65 2.73
C VAL A 665 16.17 20.05 4.11
N TRP A 666 17.24 20.01 4.90
CA TRP A 666 17.22 19.55 6.28
C TRP A 666 17.56 20.71 7.21
N VAL A 667 16.81 20.84 8.28
CA VAL A 667 17.08 21.77 9.40
C VAL A 667 17.19 20.92 10.65
N GLU A 668 18.35 20.92 11.32
CA GLU A 668 18.64 20.04 12.46
C GLU A 668 18.22 18.58 12.22
N GLY A 669 18.48 18.08 11.00
CA GLY A 669 18.15 16.72 10.59
C GLY A 669 16.67 16.46 10.25
N ILE A 670 15.76 17.43 10.42
CA ILE A 670 14.38 17.34 9.94
C ILE A 670 14.35 17.66 8.45
N ARG A 671 13.85 16.74 7.63
CA ARG A 671 13.83 16.85 6.18
C ARG A 671 12.47 17.34 5.67
N ASN A 672 12.47 18.35 4.83
CA ASN A 672 11.40 18.61 3.88
C ASN A 672 11.86 18.27 2.46
N LYS A 673 10.94 17.81 1.63
CA LYS A 673 11.24 17.36 0.27
C LYS A 673 10.13 17.77 -0.70
N LEU A 674 10.51 18.34 -1.83
CA LEU A 674 9.70 18.47 -3.03
C LEU A 674 10.20 17.42 -4.04
N THR A 675 9.37 16.46 -4.39
CA THR A 675 9.72 15.43 -5.38
C THR A 675 9.74 16.02 -6.79
N SER A 676 10.49 15.38 -7.70
CA SER A 676 10.49 15.81 -9.10
C SER A 676 9.09 15.69 -9.71
N GLU A 677 8.72 16.58 -10.64
CA GLU A 677 7.45 16.53 -11.36
C GLU A 677 7.29 15.26 -12.21
N GLU A 678 8.40 14.66 -12.63
CA GLU A 678 8.42 13.37 -13.34
C GLU A 678 8.19 12.16 -12.41
N HIS A 679 8.20 12.38 -11.08
CA HIS A 679 8.03 11.29 -10.13
C HIS A 679 6.56 10.89 -10.08
N ILE A 680 6.29 9.59 -10.12
CA ILE A 680 4.91 9.04 -10.06
C ILE A 680 4.13 9.40 -8.79
N TYR A 681 4.83 9.82 -7.75
CA TYR A 681 4.30 10.31 -6.48
C TYR A 681 4.79 11.74 -6.27
N TYR A 682 4.52 12.62 -7.24
CA TYR A 682 4.78 14.04 -7.09
C TYR A 682 3.97 14.57 -5.90
N ASN A 683 4.64 15.19 -4.94
CA ASN A 683 4.01 15.55 -3.66
C ASN A 683 3.58 17.02 -3.56
N GLU A 684 3.87 17.85 -4.56
CA GLU A 684 3.51 19.28 -4.62
C GLU A 684 3.92 20.09 -3.38
N ASN A 685 4.84 19.57 -2.57
CA ASN A 685 5.29 20.19 -1.35
C ASN A 685 6.24 21.37 -1.63
N GLU A 686 5.68 22.49 -2.07
CA GLU A 686 6.45 23.73 -2.30
C GLU A 686 6.67 24.56 -1.02
N LEU A 687 5.88 24.34 0.03
CA LEU A 687 5.97 25.06 1.29
C LEU A 687 6.68 24.19 2.33
N PHE A 688 7.95 24.51 2.58
CA PHE A 688 8.76 23.80 3.58
C PHE A 688 8.53 24.40 4.94
N THR A 689 8.14 23.58 5.91
CA THR A 689 7.78 23.98 7.27
C THR A 689 8.54 23.14 8.28
N TYR A 690 9.11 23.79 9.30
CA TYR A 690 9.88 23.14 10.35
C TYR A 690 9.45 23.68 11.72
N ALA A 691 9.37 22.80 12.69
CA ALA A 691 9.33 23.09 14.11
C ALA A 691 10.46 22.28 14.75
N VAL A 692 11.51 22.96 15.18
CA VAL A 692 12.78 22.38 15.60
C VAL A 692 12.99 22.63 17.09
N PRO A 693 12.86 21.64 17.96
CA PRO A 693 13.27 21.76 19.35
C PRO A 693 14.76 22.06 19.45
N LEU A 694 15.14 23.03 20.23
CA LEU A 694 16.51 23.45 20.45
C LEU A 694 17.02 22.91 21.78
N GLN A 695 18.33 22.76 21.89
CA GLN A 695 18.97 22.45 23.17
C GLN A 695 19.29 23.74 23.93
N GLU A 696 19.23 23.70 25.27
CA GLU A 696 19.62 24.82 26.09
C GLU A 696 21.05 25.28 25.75
N GLY A 697 21.22 26.56 25.53
CA GLY A 697 22.52 27.20 25.18
C GLY A 697 22.89 27.07 23.69
N GLN A 698 22.08 26.46 22.85
CA GLN A 698 22.31 26.38 21.41
C GLN A 698 22.21 27.78 20.78
N ASP A 699 23.24 28.20 20.03
CA ASP A 699 23.36 29.52 19.41
C ASP A 699 23.41 29.47 17.87
N SER A 700 23.30 28.30 17.31
CA SER A 700 23.31 28.10 15.86
C SER A 700 22.53 26.83 15.46
N ILE A 701 22.00 26.84 14.25
CA ILE A 701 21.31 25.71 13.63
C ILE A 701 22.04 25.25 12.37
N GLN A 702 22.06 23.94 12.13
CA GLN A 702 22.60 23.38 10.90
C GLN A 702 21.51 23.25 9.83
N ILE A 703 21.72 23.88 8.69
CA ILE A 703 20.90 23.71 7.49
C ILE A 703 21.69 22.96 6.43
N VAL A 704 21.12 21.87 5.91
CA VAL A 704 21.70 21.12 4.80
C VAL A 704 20.85 21.35 3.54
N TRP A 705 21.43 22.06 2.59
CA TRP A 705 20.84 22.31 1.28
C TRP A 705 21.14 21.15 0.35
N GLY A 706 20.12 20.46 -0.13
CA GLY A 706 20.26 19.35 -1.08
C GLY A 706 20.76 19.80 -2.45
N GLY A 707 21.42 18.90 -3.15
CA GLY A 707 21.92 19.16 -4.51
C GLY A 707 20.77 19.46 -5.48
N GLY A 708 20.83 20.63 -6.15
CA GLY A 708 19.77 21.09 -7.05
C GLY A 708 19.94 22.52 -7.49
N SER A 709 18.92 23.07 -8.12
CA SER A 709 18.79 24.49 -8.44
C SER A 709 17.38 24.93 -8.09
N TYR A 710 17.23 25.79 -7.10
CA TYR A 710 15.91 26.24 -6.60
C TYR A 710 15.99 27.61 -5.97
N LYS A 711 14.86 28.30 -5.92
CA LYS A 711 14.70 29.60 -5.26
C LYS A 711 13.93 29.43 -3.95
N ILE A 712 14.24 30.29 -3.00
CA ILE A 712 13.57 30.40 -1.70
C ILE A 712 12.90 31.78 -1.63
N SER A 713 11.65 31.80 -1.22
CA SER A 713 10.86 33.03 -1.00
C SER A 713 9.97 32.87 0.24
N ASP A 714 9.33 33.95 0.63
CA ASP A 714 8.34 34.03 1.71
C ASP A 714 8.86 33.42 3.02
N LEU A 715 10.10 33.78 3.36
CA LEU A 715 10.76 33.28 4.58
C LEU A 715 10.07 33.89 5.82
N GLN A 716 9.64 32.99 6.70
CA GLN A 716 9.13 33.30 8.02
C GLN A 716 9.93 32.51 9.06
N SER A 717 10.39 33.13 10.12
CA SER A 717 11.11 32.47 11.19
C SER A 717 10.78 33.10 12.55
N TYR A 718 10.55 32.21 13.51
CA TYR A 718 10.15 32.59 14.87
C TYR A 718 10.82 31.68 15.88
N MET A 719 11.06 32.23 17.10
CA MET A 719 11.39 31.44 18.27
C MET A 719 10.15 31.39 19.16
N TRP A 720 9.75 30.19 19.52
CA TRP A 720 8.71 29.97 20.51
C TRP A 720 9.35 29.60 21.83
N HIS A 721 8.92 30.25 22.91
CA HIS A 721 9.38 30.04 24.27
C HIS A 721 8.22 29.52 25.12
N PRO A 722 8.38 28.42 25.90
CA PRO A 722 7.33 27.90 26.77
C PRO A 722 6.90 28.90 27.88
N GLY A 723 7.74 29.92 28.19
CA GLY A 723 7.48 30.88 29.26
C GLY A 723 7.81 30.31 30.65
N ASN A 724 7.87 31.20 31.63
CA ASN A 724 8.13 30.85 33.03
C ASN A 724 6.85 30.38 33.76
N ASN A 725 5.66 30.59 33.19
CA ASN A 725 4.36 30.18 33.70
C ASN A 725 3.81 29.07 32.82
N THR A 726 4.06 27.83 33.18
CA THR A 726 3.47 26.65 32.54
C THR A 726 1.96 26.55 32.76
N ASP A 727 1.40 27.43 33.61
CA ASP A 727 -0.01 27.37 34.00
C ASP A 727 -0.97 27.99 32.96
N GLU A 728 -0.49 28.55 31.86
CA GLU A 728 -1.33 29.25 30.86
C GLU A 728 -1.47 28.52 29.51
N ILE A 729 -0.62 27.54 29.23
CA ILE A 729 -0.63 26.80 27.98
C ILE A 729 -0.19 25.34 28.20
N GLY A 730 -0.81 24.38 27.48
CA GLY A 730 -0.41 22.98 27.49
C GLY A 730 -1.49 22.05 28.00
N ARG A 731 -1.09 20.88 28.39
CA ARG A 731 -1.98 19.77 28.79
C ARG A 731 -2.90 20.15 29.97
N GLU A 732 -2.36 20.81 31.00
CA GLU A 732 -3.12 21.11 32.24
C GLU A 732 -4.33 22.01 31.99
N ILE A 733 -4.23 22.90 30.99
CA ILE A 733 -5.31 23.81 30.64
C ILE A 733 -6.32 23.18 29.70
N LEU A 734 -5.82 22.41 28.72
CA LEU A 734 -6.67 21.89 27.66
C LEU A 734 -7.38 20.59 28.06
N CYS A 735 -6.78 19.77 28.91
CA CYS A 735 -7.34 18.49 29.33
C CYS A 735 -8.03 18.64 30.68
N GLU A 736 -9.35 18.93 30.66
CA GLU A 736 -10.15 19.07 31.88
C GLU A 736 -10.57 17.70 32.44
N GLY A 737 -10.78 16.72 31.57
CA GLY A 737 -11.07 15.32 31.97
C GLY A 737 -10.29 14.35 31.11
N GLU A 738 -9.64 13.41 31.79
CA GLU A 738 -8.85 12.34 31.18
C GLU A 738 -9.66 11.06 31.08
N PHE A 739 -9.60 10.40 29.93
CA PHE A 739 -10.31 9.14 29.68
C PHE A 739 -9.52 7.96 30.31
N SER A 740 -10.23 7.15 31.09
CA SER A 740 -9.73 5.90 31.63
C SER A 740 -10.27 4.73 30.80
N PRO A 741 -9.44 4.04 30.00
CA PRO A 741 -9.90 2.94 29.16
C PRO A 741 -10.33 1.73 30.01
N ASP A 742 -11.39 1.04 29.59
CA ASP A 742 -11.76 -0.30 30.06
C ASP A 742 -11.04 -1.30 29.14
N GLU A 743 -9.95 -1.88 29.59
CA GLU A 743 -9.08 -2.79 28.81
C GLU A 743 -9.82 -4.04 28.30
N GLU A 744 -10.82 -4.52 29.05
CA GLU A 744 -11.58 -5.70 28.64
C GLU A 744 -12.52 -5.36 27.46
N LYS A 745 -13.05 -4.15 27.41
CA LYS A 745 -13.99 -3.68 26.38
C LYS A 745 -13.32 -2.94 25.23
N THR A 746 -12.16 -2.34 25.45
CA THR A 746 -11.39 -1.60 24.42
C THR A 746 -10.64 -2.58 23.53
N LYS A 747 -11.32 -3.14 22.51
CA LYS A 747 -10.76 -4.14 21.60
C LYS A 747 -11.34 -4.01 20.19
N GLY A 748 -10.47 -4.14 19.22
CA GLY A 748 -10.86 -4.16 17.81
C GLY A 748 -11.50 -2.85 17.35
N ASN A 749 -12.80 -2.86 17.10
CA ASN A 749 -13.56 -1.71 16.63
C ASN A 749 -14.28 -0.93 17.75
N VAL A 750 -14.01 -1.25 19.01
CA VAL A 750 -14.61 -0.62 20.20
C VAL A 750 -13.53 0.01 21.07
N ILE A 751 -13.74 1.25 21.44
CA ILE A 751 -12.99 1.95 22.51
C ILE A 751 -14.02 2.30 23.58
N ALA A 752 -13.82 1.79 24.78
CA ALA A 752 -14.76 1.96 25.90
C ALA A 752 -14.01 2.30 27.18
N GLY A 753 -14.63 3.08 28.04
CA GLY A 753 -14.05 3.49 29.33
C GLY A 753 -14.89 4.57 29.97
N THR A 754 -14.32 5.24 30.94
CA THR A 754 -14.98 6.31 31.68
C THR A 754 -14.21 7.61 31.61
N ILE A 755 -14.92 8.71 31.71
CA ILE A 755 -14.34 10.04 31.82
C ILE A 755 -15.02 10.82 32.92
N ASN A 756 -14.23 11.56 33.71
CA ASN A 756 -14.74 12.39 34.79
C ASN A 756 -14.74 13.83 34.31
N THR A 757 -15.91 14.43 34.10
CA THR A 757 -16.04 15.75 33.49
C THR A 757 -17.36 16.42 33.84
N GLU A 758 -17.44 17.74 33.64
CA GLU A 758 -18.71 18.47 33.62
C GLU A 758 -19.50 18.15 32.34
N ARG A 759 -20.82 18.34 32.37
CA ARG A 759 -21.71 18.10 31.21
C ARG A 759 -21.70 19.23 30.18
N SER A 760 -20.57 19.94 30.03
CA SER A 760 -20.43 21.02 29.07
C SER A 760 -19.12 20.93 28.32
N GLY A 761 -19.04 21.50 27.11
CA GLY A 761 -17.84 21.49 26.27
C GLY A 761 -17.79 20.33 25.28
N TYR A 762 -16.63 19.77 25.06
CA TYR A 762 -16.38 18.77 24.03
C TYR A 762 -15.60 17.57 24.53
N LEU A 763 -16.02 16.40 24.10
CA LEU A 763 -15.17 15.21 24.06
C LEU A 763 -14.32 15.26 22.78
N ILE A 764 -13.02 15.36 22.93
CA ILE A 764 -12.04 15.47 21.86
C ILE A 764 -11.28 14.16 21.76
N THR A 765 -11.00 13.74 20.54
CA THR A 765 -10.09 12.61 20.33
C THR A 765 -8.98 12.98 19.33
N SER A 766 -7.87 12.25 19.37
CA SER A 766 -6.87 12.25 18.31
C SER A 766 -7.00 11.04 17.37
N ILE A 767 -8.22 10.47 17.26
CA ILE A 767 -8.56 9.40 16.31
C ILE A 767 -9.05 10.04 15.01
N PRO A 768 -8.48 9.71 13.84
CA PRO A 768 -8.90 10.27 12.56
C PRO A 768 -10.40 10.11 12.31
N TYR A 769 -11.05 11.21 11.94
CA TYR A 769 -12.48 11.27 11.74
C TYR A 769 -12.95 10.37 10.60
N ASP A 770 -13.99 9.60 10.85
CA ASP A 770 -14.80 8.89 9.85
C ASP A 770 -16.26 8.94 10.32
N LYS A 771 -17.17 9.26 9.42
CA LYS A 771 -18.60 9.30 9.71
C LYS A 771 -19.20 7.94 10.11
N SER A 772 -18.44 6.87 9.99
CA SER A 772 -18.83 5.50 10.36
C SER A 772 -18.60 5.19 11.84
N PHE A 773 -18.15 6.16 12.63
CA PHE A 773 -18.13 6.05 14.08
C PHE A 773 -19.51 6.28 14.68
N GLU A 774 -19.84 5.52 15.69
CA GLU A 774 -20.96 5.74 16.62
C GLU A 774 -20.35 6.03 18.01
N VAL A 775 -20.73 7.14 18.60
CA VAL A 775 -20.26 7.55 19.94
C VAL A 775 -21.43 7.50 20.89
N TYR A 776 -21.27 6.74 21.95
CA TYR A 776 -22.27 6.61 23.01
C TYR A 776 -21.71 7.23 24.30
N ILE A 777 -22.52 8.06 24.95
CA ILE A 777 -22.24 8.62 26.27
C ILE A 777 -23.38 8.19 27.19
N ASP A 778 -23.10 7.50 28.30
CA ASP A 778 -24.08 6.92 29.20
C ASP A 778 -25.13 6.03 28.49
N GLY A 779 -24.69 5.32 27.45
CA GLY A 779 -25.54 4.47 26.62
C GLY A 779 -26.36 5.21 25.56
N GLN A 780 -26.35 6.53 25.51
CA GLN A 780 -27.07 7.34 24.54
C GLN A 780 -26.17 7.62 23.31
N LEU A 781 -26.68 7.38 22.08
CA LEU A 781 -25.99 7.71 20.85
C LEU A 781 -25.98 9.22 20.64
N ILE A 782 -24.79 9.80 20.51
CA ILE A 782 -24.59 11.24 20.29
C ILE A 782 -24.02 11.46 18.89
N GLU A 783 -24.46 12.52 18.21
CA GLU A 783 -23.96 12.89 16.89
C GLU A 783 -22.48 13.31 16.99
N ASN A 784 -21.62 12.63 16.24
CA ASN A 784 -20.21 12.96 16.18
C ASN A 784 -19.90 14.02 15.12
N GLU A 785 -18.79 14.72 15.29
CA GLU A 785 -18.33 15.74 14.36
C GLU A 785 -16.80 15.72 14.22
N LYS A 786 -16.28 16.45 13.22
CA LYS A 786 -14.86 16.59 13.00
C LYS A 786 -14.32 17.72 13.88
N VAL A 787 -13.36 17.39 14.75
CA VAL A 787 -12.64 18.36 15.59
C VAL A 787 -11.17 18.42 15.21
N ASN A 788 -10.47 19.47 15.64
CA ASN A 788 -9.04 19.67 15.33
C ASN A 788 -8.73 19.42 13.84
N THR A 789 -9.65 19.82 12.95
CA THR A 789 -9.60 19.70 11.49
C THR A 789 -9.61 18.27 10.92
N ALA A 790 -9.30 17.24 11.71
CA ALA A 790 -9.09 15.87 11.19
C ALA A 790 -9.60 14.75 12.11
N PHE A 791 -10.04 15.04 13.32
CA PHE A 791 -10.27 14.01 14.32
C PHE A 791 -11.73 13.91 14.76
N LEU A 792 -12.05 12.81 15.40
CA LEU A 792 -13.39 12.55 15.95
C LEU A 792 -13.62 13.34 17.24
N GLY A 793 -14.76 13.99 17.36
CA GLY A 793 -15.22 14.65 18.59
C GLY A 793 -16.73 14.68 18.72
N VAL A 794 -17.18 15.09 19.88
CA VAL A 794 -18.60 15.18 20.26
C VAL A 794 -18.84 16.35 21.18
N SER A 795 -19.89 17.15 20.94
CA SER A 795 -20.35 18.18 21.89
C SER A 795 -21.10 17.54 23.07
N LEU A 796 -20.65 17.81 24.28
CA LEU A 796 -21.29 17.33 25.52
C LEU A 796 -22.58 18.06 25.83
N ASP A 797 -22.77 19.28 25.34
CA ASP A 797 -24.01 20.07 25.53
C ASP A 797 -25.25 19.38 24.96
N ARG A 798 -25.03 18.50 23.94
CA ARG A 798 -26.15 17.71 23.34
C ARG A 798 -26.64 16.59 24.25
N VAL A 799 -25.82 16.10 25.18
CA VAL A 799 -26.22 15.11 26.18
C VAL A 799 -27.26 15.66 27.14
N SER A 800 -27.17 16.96 27.44
CA SER A 800 -28.07 17.66 28.38
C SER A 800 -29.43 17.99 27.78
N SER A 801 -29.50 18.28 26.46
CA SER A 801 -30.72 18.82 25.84
C SER A 801 -31.81 17.78 25.56
N GLU A 802 -31.48 16.50 25.40
CA GLU A 802 -32.46 15.45 25.13
C GLU A 802 -33.18 14.92 26.41
N LYS A 803 -32.58 15.11 27.60
CA LYS A 803 -33.24 14.76 28.87
C LYS A 803 -34.35 15.75 29.31
N VAL A 804 -34.34 16.97 28.76
CA VAL A 804 -35.31 18.04 29.13
C VAL A 804 -36.64 17.92 28.40
N SER A 805 -36.79 17.05 27.38
CA SER A 805 -38.04 16.87 26.63
C SER A 805 -39.09 15.98 27.31
N SER A 806 -38.83 15.38 28.48
CA SER A 806 -39.81 14.64 29.24
C SER A 806 -39.93 15.14 30.69
N GLU A 807 -40.86 16.08 30.87
CA GLU A 807 -41.53 16.48 32.12
C GLU A 807 -40.72 17.13 33.25
N THR A 808 -41.24 18.26 33.63
CA THR A 808 -41.12 19.07 34.87
C THR A 808 -40.02 20.15 34.88
N ILE A 809 -40.48 21.38 35.07
CA ILE A 809 -39.72 22.57 35.41
C ILE A 809 -38.77 22.24 36.58
N ALA A 810 -37.50 22.12 36.28
CA ALA A 810 -36.43 21.96 37.28
C ALA A 810 -35.88 23.34 37.67
N PRO A 811 -35.41 23.51 38.92
CA PRO A 811 -34.80 24.74 39.39
C PRO A 811 -33.48 25.03 38.63
N GLU A 812 -33.07 26.33 38.62
CA GLU A 812 -31.83 26.80 37.98
C GLU A 812 -30.65 25.85 38.27
N PRO A 813 -29.81 25.58 37.27
CA PRO A 813 -28.69 24.67 37.45
C PRO A 813 -27.69 25.25 38.48
N THR A 814 -27.55 24.55 39.58
CA THR A 814 -26.37 24.69 40.45
C THR A 814 -25.11 24.33 39.65
N PRO A 815 -23.95 24.88 39.96
CA PRO A 815 -22.67 24.52 39.30
C PRO A 815 -22.53 23.01 39.33
N SER A 816 -22.40 22.40 38.15
CA SER A 816 -22.38 20.95 37.99
C SER A 816 -21.15 20.36 38.66
N GLU A 817 -21.36 19.47 39.63
CA GLU A 817 -20.29 18.62 40.15
C GLU A 817 -19.77 17.75 38.98
N ASN A 818 -18.45 17.49 38.91
CA ASN A 818 -17.88 16.53 37.96
C ASN A 818 -18.58 15.18 38.10
N GLU A 819 -19.16 14.69 37.03
CA GLU A 819 -19.81 13.39 36.96
C GLU A 819 -18.95 12.41 36.13
N THR A 820 -18.98 11.14 36.48
CA THR A 820 -18.34 10.09 35.71
C THR A 820 -19.29 9.61 34.63
N HIS A 821 -18.86 9.75 33.36
CA HIS A 821 -19.62 9.33 32.18
C HIS A 821 -19.01 8.05 31.58
N ASP A 822 -19.89 7.11 31.18
CA ASP A 822 -19.50 5.92 30.42
C ASP A 822 -19.40 6.29 28.93
N ILE A 823 -18.20 6.16 28.36
CA ILE A 823 -17.91 6.49 26.97
C ILE A 823 -17.73 5.20 26.17
N ARG A 824 -18.41 5.10 25.03
CA ARG A 824 -18.21 3.98 24.12
C ARG A 824 -18.18 4.49 22.67
N ILE A 825 -17.04 4.33 22.01
CA ILE A 825 -16.81 4.67 20.61
C ILE A 825 -16.76 3.37 19.81
N VAL A 826 -17.62 3.23 18.79
CA VAL A 826 -17.72 2.01 17.97
C VAL A 826 -17.53 2.37 16.51
N TYR A 827 -16.67 1.66 15.81
CA TYR A 827 -16.46 1.82 14.38
C TYR A 827 -17.16 0.70 13.59
N HIS A 828 -17.83 1.08 12.51
CA HIS A 828 -18.46 0.17 11.56
C HIS A 828 -17.89 0.35 10.16
N ALA A 829 -17.18 -0.67 9.66
CA ALA A 829 -16.57 -0.59 8.34
C ALA A 829 -17.64 -0.42 7.23
N PRO A 830 -17.55 0.66 6.41
CA PRO A 830 -18.51 0.95 5.36
C PRO A 830 -18.69 -0.22 4.41
N GLY A 831 -19.94 -0.62 4.17
CA GLY A 831 -20.29 -1.66 3.21
C GLY A 831 -20.03 -3.11 3.64
N LEU A 832 -19.49 -3.37 4.84
CA LEU A 832 -19.21 -4.74 5.29
C LEU A 832 -20.50 -5.60 5.39
N LYS A 833 -21.60 -5.04 5.89
CA LYS A 833 -22.92 -5.72 5.95
C LYS A 833 -23.40 -6.12 4.54
N ILE A 834 -23.31 -5.20 3.59
CA ILE A 834 -23.66 -5.45 2.18
C ILE A 834 -22.73 -6.51 1.57
N GLY A 835 -21.44 -6.40 1.82
CA GLY A 835 -20.44 -7.35 1.36
C GLY A 835 -20.71 -8.77 1.84
N LYS A 836 -21.07 -8.95 3.13
CA LYS A 836 -21.46 -10.25 3.70
C LYS A 836 -22.70 -10.83 3.01
N ILE A 837 -23.72 -10.00 2.75
CA ILE A 837 -24.94 -10.43 2.02
C ILE A 837 -24.59 -10.91 0.61
N LEU A 838 -23.79 -10.12 -0.14
CA LEU A 838 -23.35 -10.48 -1.49
C LEU A 838 -22.53 -11.79 -1.48
N SER A 839 -21.73 -12.02 -0.45
CA SER A 839 -20.97 -13.26 -0.31
C SER A 839 -21.86 -14.48 -0.16
N VAL A 840 -22.93 -14.39 0.64
CA VAL A 840 -23.94 -15.45 0.76
C VAL A 840 -24.64 -15.70 -0.58
N LEU A 841 -25.04 -14.64 -1.29
CA LEU A 841 -25.63 -14.75 -2.62
C LEU A 841 -24.67 -15.41 -3.63
N GLY A 842 -23.38 -15.10 -3.56
CA GLY A 842 -22.34 -15.73 -4.37
C GLY A 842 -22.25 -17.25 -4.13
N ILE A 843 -22.30 -17.68 -2.87
CA ILE A 843 -22.31 -19.09 -2.50
C ILE A 843 -23.57 -19.79 -3.05
N LEU A 844 -24.74 -19.17 -2.88
CA LEU A 844 -26.00 -19.70 -3.40
C LEU A 844 -25.97 -19.83 -4.93
N LEU A 845 -25.43 -18.83 -5.63
CA LEU A 845 -25.23 -18.88 -7.08
C LEU A 845 -24.31 -20.03 -7.48
N TRP A 846 -23.19 -20.22 -6.79
CA TRP A 846 -22.28 -21.34 -7.03
C TRP A 846 -22.94 -22.71 -6.87
N ILE A 847 -23.72 -22.89 -5.79
CA ILE A 847 -24.50 -24.11 -5.55
C ILE A 847 -25.50 -24.33 -6.68
N GLY A 848 -26.23 -23.27 -7.09
CA GLY A 848 -27.18 -23.31 -8.21
C GLY A 848 -26.52 -23.75 -9.52
N ILE A 849 -25.39 -23.12 -9.89
CA ILE A 849 -24.60 -23.48 -11.07
C ILE A 849 -24.11 -24.93 -10.99
N SER A 850 -23.66 -25.38 -9.83
CA SER A 850 -23.13 -26.72 -9.64
C SER A 850 -24.21 -27.78 -9.75
N ARG A 851 -25.44 -27.51 -9.32
CA ARG A 851 -26.62 -28.40 -9.42
C ARG A 851 -27.25 -28.38 -10.80
N SER A 852 -27.37 -27.21 -11.44
CA SER A 852 -28.00 -27.04 -12.77
C SER A 852 -27.27 -27.79 -13.90
N ARG A 853 -26.06 -28.21 -13.70
CA ARG A 853 -25.18 -28.83 -14.72
C ARG A 853 -25.37 -30.32 -14.96
N ARG A 854 -26.46 -30.90 -14.54
CA ARG A 854 -27.04 -32.04 -15.22
C ARG A 854 -27.76 -31.60 -16.50
N VAL A 855 -27.88 -30.32 -16.78
CA VAL A 855 -28.56 -29.76 -17.95
C VAL A 855 -27.57 -29.61 -19.11
N THR A 856 -27.75 -30.40 -20.11
CA THR A 856 -27.25 -30.36 -21.48
C THR A 856 -27.16 -28.95 -22.04
N PHE A 857 -26.03 -28.62 -22.69
CA PHE A 857 -26.01 -27.60 -23.73
C PHE A 857 -27.16 -27.90 -24.67
N SER A 858 -28.04 -26.94 -24.89
CA SER A 858 -29.26 -27.16 -25.66
C SER A 858 -28.96 -27.83 -26.99
N ARG A 859 -29.60 -28.99 -27.20
CA ARG A 859 -29.82 -29.50 -28.53
C ARG A 859 -30.64 -28.48 -29.32
N ALA A 860 -30.02 -27.78 -30.22
CA ALA A 860 -30.67 -27.04 -31.27
C ALA A 860 -29.90 -27.27 -32.56
#